data_cced239df289e113abbd8cd4f913f90c
#
_entry.id   cced239df289e113abbd8cd4f913f90c
#
_cell.length_a   1.000
_cell.length_b   1.000
_cell.length_c   1.000
_cell.angle_alpha   90.00
_cell.angle_beta   90.00
_cell.angle_gamma   90.00
#
_symmetry.space_group_name_H-M   'P 1'
#
loop_
_entity.id
_entity.type
_entity.pdbx_description
1 polymer ?
#
loop_
_entity_poly.entity_id
_entity_poly.type
_entity_poly.pdbx_seq_one_letter_code
_entity_poly.pdbx_strand_id
1 'polypeptide(L)'
;MRQASYLSSILLCIASVNVATLSADSFEYNSFNNHGVIGLINMPSARFYDEASHGITFYDGTPDQKITMTSFPYDWMEASFFYTNIQDRPYCGQAFDSVCQQDYKDKGFNFKFRLKEEGLWPAIAIGINDIAGTGFYSSEYIVGSYGINRTDFHFGIGWGTLNGSDNSFKNPLGYIYDGFNQRPSFTEDKGGQFQPSRYFSGKTSSPFFGISHAVNNNLLFKFEYDSTLTPGKVGYQVPEEDFSFGFEYKINNNFTIGLSSERGNFTSLKFIYKNNPLASTKKKYKPKKASPSEGDNKYTKLIKNLNANSIGVDKIIETTDFIGLELTQFAHPSLDIIEQIIDSSAYDAGIDKEIKKELKVASLKGVSEFDKESQRNAELIYQRDTSQSFNTNTSFKIRPFLASRERFFRWSLLLENDSEYIIRDNFFFTSNLKFSVYDNFDDLTIPPVDTFPAQVRSDVKDYLRNIDEGIIIGRAQFDYHVTPKKDHHIMITAGILEDMFMGYGFEYLYFKQDANYGIGFEVFEVQKRDYMMKFGTLDYTNTVSSINYYYRNTNIIPFDLKISTGEYLAGDKGTTFEMSREYLNGMEFGVFASFTDVTTEQFGEGTFDKGIFFNIPIYGSLINYTWKPLTKDPGAKLNRKHSLHDLLIKFKPYNY
;
A
#
# COMPACT_ATOMS: atom_id res chain seq x y z
N MET A 1 -41.92 -31.51 -18.18
CA MET A 1 -42.04 -30.74 -19.43
C MET A 1 -42.54 -29.31 -19.27
N ARG A 2 -42.76 -28.77 -18.06
CA ARG A 2 -43.18 -27.35 -17.87
C ARG A 2 -42.04 -26.40 -17.46
N GLN A 3 -40.86 -26.89 -17.08
CA GLN A 3 -39.71 -26.02 -16.70
C GLN A 3 -38.83 -25.61 -17.88
N ALA A 4 -38.88 -26.29 -19.03
CA ALA A 4 -38.07 -25.89 -20.22
C ALA A 4 -38.69 -24.73 -21.01
N SER A 5 -39.95 -24.35 -20.75
CA SER A 5 -40.64 -23.28 -21.48
C SER A 5 -40.30 -21.87 -20.96
N TYR A 6 -39.89 -21.73 -19.70
CA TYR A 6 -39.57 -20.42 -19.11
C TYR A 6 -38.17 -19.95 -19.45
N LEU A 7 -37.18 -20.85 -19.59
CA LEU A 7 -35.83 -20.48 -20.04
C LEU A 7 -35.83 -20.04 -21.50
N SER A 8 -36.66 -20.63 -22.38
CA SER A 8 -36.75 -20.21 -23.77
C SER A 8 -37.41 -18.83 -23.94
N SER A 9 -38.33 -18.45 -23.05
CA SER A 9 -38.98 -17.14 -23.10
C SER A 9 -38.10 -16.00 -22.62
N ILE A 10 -37.17 -16.23 -21.69
CA ILE A 10 -36.20 -15.29 -21.20
C ILE A 10 -35.10 -15.09 -22.26
N LEU A 11 -34.69 -16.14 -22.97
CA LEU A 11 -33.70 -16.03 -24.06
C LEU A 11 -34.25 -15.31 -25.31
N LEU A 12 -35.57 -15.40 -25.60
CA LEU A 12 -36.15 -14.73 -26.75
C LEU A 12 -36.41 -13.21 -26.52
N CYS A 13 -36.58 -12.78 -25.28
CA CYS A 13 -36.67 -11.33 -24.95
C CYS A 13 -35.35 -10.59 -25.10
N ILE A 14 -34.22 -11.28 -25.06
CA ILE A 14 -32.88 -10.67 -25.25
C ILE A 14 -32.53 -10.50 -26.75
N ALA A 15 -33.22 -11.22 -27.66
CA ALA A 15 -32.89 -11.25 -29.09
C ALA A 15 -33.55 -10.19 -29.95
N SER A 16 -34.35 -9.28 -29.38
CA SER A 16 -35.08 -8.23 -30.16
C SER A 16 -34.74 -6.78 -29.80
N VAL A 17 -33.61 -6.55 -29.14
CA VAL A 17 -33.10 -5.18 -28.94
C VAL A 17 -32.27 -4.81 -30.17
N ASN A 18 -32.80 -3.90 -30.99
CA ASN A 18 -32.10 -3.26 -32.10
C ASN A 18 -30.73 -2.76 -31.62
N VAL A 19 -29.67 -3.23 -32.27
CA VAL A 19 -28.29 -2.79 -32.07
C VAL A 19 -28.17 -1.35 -32.62
N ALA A 20 -28.62 -0.36 -31.83
CA ALA A 20 -28.02 0.96 -31.89
C ALA A 20 -26.62 0.80 -31.26
N THR A 21 -25.59 1.28 -31.90
CA THR A 21 -24.24 1.39 -31.37
C THR A 21 -24.28 2.33 -30.14
N LEU A 22 -24.62 1.76 -28.99
CA LEU A 22 -24.46 2.41 -27.70
C LEU A 22 -22.97 2.35 -27.40
N SER A 23 -22.31 3.51 -27.51
CA SER A 23 -21.10 3.74 -26.73
C SER A 23 -21.47 3.41 -25.28
N ALA A 24 -20.83 2.41 -24.71
CA ALA A 24 -20.97 2.13 -23.29
C ALA A 24 -20.44 3.37 -22.55
N ASP A 25 -21.33 4.26 -22.14
CA ASP A 25 -21.01 5.27 -21.15
C ASP A 25 -20.58 4.47 -19.91
N SER A 26 -19.27 4.49 -19.62
CA SER A 26 -18.71 3.82 -18.46
C SER A 26 -19.51 4.27 -17.23
N PHE A 27 -20.13 3.31 -16.55
CA PHE A 27 -20.94 3.59 -15.38
C PHE A 27 -20.04 4.20 -14.30
N GLU A 28 -20.07 5.53 -14.13
CA GLU A 28 -19.18 6.29 -13.25
C GLU A 28 -19.48 6.11 -11.75
N TYR A 29 -20.52 5.34 -11.39
CA TYR A 29 -21.05 5.25 -10.03
C TYR A 29 -20.69 3.95 -9.31
N ASN A 30 -19.56 3.37 -9.67
CA ASN A 30 -19.02 2.24 -8.92
C ASN A 30 -18.62 2.67 -7.51
N SER A 31 -18.86 1.80 -6.53
CA SER A 31 -18.41 2.02 -5.16
C SER A 31 -18.06 0.70 -4.49
N PHE A 32 -17.40 0.80 -3.35
CA PHE A 32 -17.04 -0.37 -2.56
C PHE A 32 -18.26 -0.93 -1.82
N ASN A 33 -18.37 -2.26 -1.76
CA ASN A 33 -19.31 -2.98 -0.93
C ASN A 33 -18.88 -2.98 0.55
N ASN A 34 -19.60 -3.66 1.42
CA ASN A 34 -19.30 -3.74 2.86
C ASN A 34 -18.00 -4.50 3.16
N HIS A 35 -17.49 -5.28 2.21
CA HIS A 35 -16.21 -5.99 2.30
C HIS A 35 -15.04 -5.18 1.69
N GLY A 36 -15.31 -3.97 1.19
CA GLY A 36 -14.31 -3.09 0.60
C GLY A 36 -13.86 -3.47 -0.80
N VAL A 37 -14.56 -4.38 -1.47
CA VAL A 37 -14.39 -4.75 -2.88
C VAL A 37 -15.39 -3.96 -3.70
N ILE A 38 -15.09 -3.55 -4.95
CA ILE A 38 -16.12 -2.90 -5.77
C ILE A 38 -17.28 -3.86 -5.99
N GLY A 39 -18.48 -3.39 -5.62
CA GLY A 39 -19.68 -4.22 -5.70
C GLY A 39 -20.97 -3.51 -5.27
N LEU A 40 -21.93 -4.32 -4.87
CA LEU A 40 -23.25 -3.90 -4.41
C LEU A 40 -23.23 -3.55 -2.90
N ILE A 41 -24.00 -4.25 -2.08
CA ILE A 41 -24.01 -4.09 -0.62
C ILE A 41 -23.01 -5.08 -0.02
N ASN A 42 -23.20 -6.38 -0.23
CA ASN A 42 -22.29 -7.45 0.14
C ASN A 42 -21.69 -8.16 -1.08
N MET A 43 -22.44 -8.22 -2.19
CA MET A 43 -22.04 -8.93 -3.40
C MET A 43 -21.00 -8.15 -4.20
N PRO A 44 -19.99 -8.83 -4.79
CA PRO A 44 -19.01 -8.21 -5.67
C PRO A 44 -19.60 -7.91 -7.06
N SER A 45 -18.92 -7.03 -7.80
CA SER A 45 -19.19 -6.77 -9.22
C SER A 45 -17.95 -6.98 -10.08
N ALA A 46 -18.13 -7.04 -11.43
CA ALA A 46 -17.02 -7.09 -12.37
C ALA A 46 -16.45 -5.70 -12.71
N ARG A 47 -16.76 -4.69 -11.91
CA ARG A 47 -16.29 -3.32 -12.08
C ARG A 47 -14.94 -3.10 -11.40
N PHE A 48 -14.17 -2.18 -11.96
CA PHE A 48 -12.86 -1.75 -11.46
C PHE A 48 -12.76 -0.24 -11.51
N TYR A 49 -11.92 0.33 -10.65
CA TYR A 49 -11.42 1.69 -10.83
C TYR A 49 -10.16 1.68 -11.67
N ASP A 50 -9.78 2.87 -12.14
CA ASP A 50 -8.53 3.07 -12.89
C ASP A 50 -7.32 2.68 -12.04
N GLU A 51 -6.24 2.29 -12.73
CA GLU A 51 -4.93 2.07 -12.14
C GLU A 51 -4.52 3.20 -11.20
N ALA A 52 -3.81 2.87 -10.12
CA ALA A 52 -3.42 3.76 -9.04
C ALA A 52 -4.56 4.29 -8.16
N SER A 53 -5.81 3.93 -8.43
CA SER A 53 -6.90 4.22 -7.50
C SER A 53 -6.70 3.48 -6.19
N HIS A 54 -7.10 4.12 -5.10
CA HIS A 54 -7.15 3.51 -3.79
C HIS A 54 -8.38 3.99 -3.02
N GLY A 55 -8.80 3.21 -2.04
CA GLY A 55 -9.91 3.56 -1.19
C GLY A 55 -9.78 2.99 0.20
N ILE A 56 -10.47 3.65 1.14
CA ILE A 56 -10.65 3.18 2.50
C ILE A 56 -12.15 3.12 2.75
N THR A 57 -12.62 1.96 3.15
CA THR A 57 -14.01 1.73 3.52
C THR A 57 -14.08 1.47 5.02
N PHE A 58 -14.88 2.24 5.71
CA PHE A 58 -15.27 1.98 7.08
C PHE A 58 -16.73 1.52 7.07
N TYR A 59 -16.97 0.33 7.57
CA TYR A 59 -18.27 -0.31 7.67
C TYR A 59 -18.59 -0.56 9.13
N ASP A 60 -19.78 -0.16 9.55
CA ASP A 60 -20.33 -0.40 10.88
C ASP A 60 -21.72 -0.99 10.72
N GLY A 61 -21.83 -2.27 10.99
CA GLY A 61 -23.05 -3.05 10.84
C GLY A 61 -23.20 -4.09 11.93
N THR A 62 -24.22 -4.92 11.81
CA THR A 62 -24.42 -6.06 12.71
C THR A 62 -24.16 -7.34 11.90
N PRO A 63 -23.25 -8.21 12.31
CA PRO A 63 -22.56 -8.24 13.62
C PRO A 63 -21.15 -7.64 13.61
N ASP A 64 -20.65 -7.13 12.49
CA ASP A 64 -19.26 -6.78 12.39
C ASP A 64 -19.00 -5.29 12.06
N GLN A 65 -17.88 -4.80 12.58
CA GLN A 65 -17.27 -3.55 12.18
C GLN A 65 -16.04 -3.87 11.35
N LYS A 66 -15.85 -3.18 10.22
CA LYS A 66 -14.77 -3.48 9.29
C LYS A 66 -14.11 -2.21 8.74
N ILE A 67 -12.78 -2.23 8.69
CA ILE A 67 -12.00 -1.28 7.92
C ILE A 67 -11.35 -2.05 6.77
N THR A 68 -11.50 -1.55 5.56
CA THR A 68 -10.88 -2.14 4.39
C THR A 68 -10.09 -1.09 3.64
N MET A 69 -8.86 -1.43 3.26
CA MET A 69 -8.01 -0.65 2.37
C MET A 69 -7.90 -1.36 1.04
N THR A 70 -8.30 -0.70 -0.04
CA THR A 70 -8.34 -1.27 -1.38
C THR A 70 -7.49 -0.47 -2.34
N SER A 71 -6.75 -1.15 -3.18
CA SER A 71 -5.89 -0.57 -4.20
C SER A 71 -6.08 -1.26 -5.55
N PHE A 72 -5.79 -0.51 -6.61
CA PHE A 72 -5.81 -0.98 -8.00
C PHE A 72 -4.38 -0.88 -8.57
N PRO A 73 -3.51 -1.86 -8.26
CA PRO A 73 -2.13 -1.84 -8.75
C PRO A 73 -2.04 -1.85 -10.27
N TYR A 74 -3.03 -2.42 -10.91
CA TYR A 74 -3.22 -2.47 -12.35
C TYR A 74 -4.71 -2.26 -12.66
N ASP A 75 -5.04 -1.84 -13.85
CA ASP A 75 -6.42 -1.66 -14.30
C ASP A 75 -7.25 -2.95 -14.30
N TRP A 76 -6.58 -4.11 -14.35
CA TRP A 76 -7.19 -5.45 -14.32
C TRP A 76 -7.13 -6.12 -12.94
N MET A 77 -6.55 -5.49 -11.91
CA MET A 77 -6.35 -6.07 -10.58
C MET A 77 -6.85 -5.14 -9.47
N GLU A 78 -7.69 -5.66 -8.61
CA GLU A 78 -8.10 -5.07 -7.34
C GLU A 78 -7.55 -5.93 -6.20
N ALA A 79 -6.89 -5.30 -5.23
CA ALA A 79 -6.35 -5.94 -4.05
C ALA A 79 -6.79 -5.16 -2.81
N SER A 80 -7.28 -5.86 -1.79
CA SER A 80 -7.67 -5.23 -0.54
C SER A 80 -7.18 -5.99 0.68
N PHE A 81 -6.96 -5.24 1.74
CA PHE A 81 -6.73 -5.73 3.09
C PHE A 81 -7.88 -5.28 3.97
N PHE A 82 -8.47 -6.18 4.72
CA PHE A 82 -9.50 -5.86 5.71
C PHE A 82 -9.07 -6.23 7.11
N TYR A 83 -9.59 -5.46 8.04
CA TYR A 83 -9.55 -5.74 9.46
C TYR A 83 -10.97 -5.60 10.01
N THR A 84 -11.45 -6.61 10.75
CA THR A 84 -12.82 -6.67 11.25
C THR A 84 -12.86 -7.01 12.74
N ASN A 85 -13.88 -6.49 13.43
CA ASN A 85 -14.27 -6.85 14.76
C ASN A 85 -15.67 -7.48 14.70
N ILE A 86 -15.80 -8.74 15.11
CA ILE A 86 -17.08 -9.45 15.18
C ILE A 86 -17.65 -9.18 16.55
N GLN A 87 -18.60 -8.25 16.63
CA GLN A 87 -19.24 -7.83 17.88
C GLN A 87 -19.93 -9.00 18.56
N ASP A 88 -19.88 -9.01 19.88
CA ASP A 88 -20.49 -10.05 20.72
C ASP A 88 -19.95 -11.47 20.51
N ARG A 89 -18.94 -11.66 19.68
CA ARG A 89 -18.21 -12.94 19.58
C ARG A 89 -17.02 -12.88 20.51
N PRO A 90 -17.10 -13.51 21.71
CA PRO A 90 -16.03 -13.41 22.68
C PRO A 90 -14.76 -14.16 22.19
N TYR A 91 -13.60 -13.51 22.38
CA TYR A 91 -12.30 -14.13 22.18
C TYR A 91 -11.62 -14.33 23.53
N CYS A 92 -11.54 -15.58 23.98
CA CYS A 92 -10.89 -15.99 25.22
C CYS A 92 -9.57 -16.68 24.86
N GLY A 93 -8.45 -15.93 24.94
CA GLY A 93 -7.13 -16.52 24.77
C GLY A 93 -6.80 -17.50 25.90
N GLN A 94 -6.10 -18.59 25.60
CA GLN A 94 -5.73 -19.60 26.60
C GLN A 94 -4.87 -19.07 27.78
N ALA A 95 -4.28 -17.88 27.64
CA ALA A 95 -3.41 -17.28 28.66
C ALA A 95 -4.14 -16.34 29.62
N PHE A 96 -5.42 -16.03 29.42
CA PHE A 96 -6.20 -15.14 30.25
C PHE A 96 -7.40 -15.86 30.84
N ASP A 97 -7.57 -15.68 32.15
CA ASP A 97 -8.66 -16.24 32.94
C ASP A 97 -10.03 -16.21 32.26
N SER A 98 -10.95 -16.97 32.79
CA SER A 98 -12.32 -17.24 32.38
C SER A 98 -13.22 -16.07 31.95
N VAL A 99 -12.72 -14.85 31.92
CA VAL A 99 -13.45 -13.65 31.46
C VAL A 99 -12.87 -13.20 30.13
N CYS A 100 -13.65 -13.38 29.06
CA CYS A 100 -13.33 -12.84 27.74
C CYS A 100 -13.38 -11.32 27.77
N GLN A 101 -12.24 -10.67 27.60
CA GLN A 101 -12.14 -9.20 27.71
C GLN A 101 -12.24 -8.49 26.35
N GLN A 102 -12.39 -9.21 25.25
CA GLN A 102 -12.44 -8.64 23.91
C GLN A 102 -13.33 -9.47 22.97
N ASP A 103 -13.82 -8.81 21.92
CA ASP A 103 -14.45 -9.45 20.79
C ASP A 103 -13.44 -10.11 19.86
N TYR A 104 -13.91 -11.05 19.06
CA TYR A 104 -13.09 -11.72 18.04
C TYR A 104 -12.75 -10.75 16.93
N LYS A 105 -11.46 -10.64 16.62
CA LYS A 105 -10.93 -9.80 15.56
C LYS A 105 -10.30 -10.65 14.48
N ASP A 106 -10.52 -10.26 13.23
CA ASP A 106 -10.00 -10.97 12.07
C ASP A 106 -9.39 -10.03 11.05
N LYS A 107 -8.47 -10.55 10.26
CA LYS A 107 -7.82 -9.83 9.15
C LYS A 107 -7.64 -10.77 7.96
N GLY A 108 -7.77 -10.23 6.77
CA GLY A 108 -7.58 -11.00 5.56
C GLY A 108 -7.29 -10.12 4.35
N PHE A 109 -7.04 -10.78 3.23
CA PHE A 109 -6.73 -10.15 1.96
C PHE A 109 -7.72 -10.62 0.90
N ASN A 110 -8.17 -9.70 0.05
CA ASN A 110 -9.04 -10.02 -1.08
C ASN A 110 -8.33 -9.66 -2.37
N PHE A 111 -8.52 -10.47 -3.38
CA PHE A 111 -8.02 -10.21 -4.73
C PHE A 111 -9.14 -10.43 -5.74
N LYS A 112 -9.24 -9.50 -6.70
CA LYS A 112 -10.16 -9.62 -7.84
C LYS A 112 -9.41 -9.30 -9.12
N PHE A 113 -9.66 -10.10 -10.16
CA PHE A 113 -8.99 -9.99 -11.45
C PHE A 113 -10.04 -9.83 -12.55
N ARG A 114 -9.83 -8.87 -13.44
CA ARG A 114 -10.63 -8.68 -14.65
C ARG A 114 -10.24 -9.73 -15.67
N LEU A 115 -11.19 -10.54 -16.09
CA LEU A 115 -11.01 -11.52 -17.16
C LEU A 115 -11.44 -10.96 -18.52
N LYS A 116 -12.43 -10.06 -18.51
CA LYS A 116 -12.97 -9.45 -19.72
C LYS A 116 -13.57 -8.09 -19.42
N GLU A 117 -13.32 -7.12 -20.29
CA GLU A 117 -13.99 -5.83 -20.28
C GLU A 117 -15.39 -5.92 -20.87
N GLU A 118 -16.26 -4.97 -20.47
CA GLU A 118 -17.58 -4.80 -21.05
C GLU A 118 -17.50 -4.33 -22.50
N GLY A 119 -18.37 -4.90 -23.32
CA GLY A 119 -18.57 -4.52 -24.70
C GLY A 119 -19.92 -5.03 -25.17
N LEU A 120 -19.97 -5.83 -26.23
CA LEU A 120 -21.21 -6.55 -26.62
C LEU A 120 -21.62 -7.61 -25.56
N TRP A 121 -20.69 -8.03 -24.75
CA TRP A 121 -20.86 -9.00 -23.67
C TRP A 121 -20.54 -8.35 -22.31
N PRO A 122 -21.09 -8.86 -21.22
CA PRO A 122 -20.78 -8.36 -19.89
C PRO A 122 -19.26 -8.35 -19.59
N ALA A 123 -18.85 -7.41 -18.76
CA ALA A 123 -17.58 -7.53 -18.07
C ALA A 123 -17.57 -8.79 -17.21
N ILE A 124 -16.42 -9.46 -17.10
CA ILE A 124 -16.26 -10.68 -16.28
C ILE A 124 -15.08 -10.51 -15.36
N ALA A 125 -15.27 -10.84 -14.10
CA ALA A 125 -14.21 -10.88 -13.09
C ALA A 125 -14.28 -12.16 -12.26
N ILE A 126 -13.12 -12.53 -11.72
CA ILE A 126 -12.94 -13.62 -10.75
C ILE A 126 -12.30 -13.03 -9.49
N GLY A 127 -12.73 -13.49 -8.31
CA GLY A 127 -12.14 -13.02 -7.07
C GLY A 127 -12.05 -14.09 -6.00
N ILE A 128 -11.17 -13.83 -5.05
CA ILE A 128 -10.92 -14.64 -3.86
C ILE A 128 -10.87 -13.68 -2.67
N ASN A 129 -11.72 -13.91 -1.69
CA ASN A 129 -11.74 -13.16 -0.44
C ASN A 129 -11.11 -13.97 0.68
N ASP A 130 -10.49 -13.27 1.62
CA ASP A 130 -9.85 -13.85 2.81
C ASP A 130 -8.79 -14.89 2.44
N ILE A 131 -7.96 -14.57 1.45
CA ILE A 131 -6.82 -15.41 1.08
C ILE A 131 -5.77 -15.34 2.19
N ALA A 132 -5.28 -16.50 2.61
CA ALA A 132 -4.29 -16.61 3.69
C ALA A 132 -4.72 -15.97 5.04
N GLY A 133 -6.01 -15.73 5.24
CA GLY A 133 -6.59 -15.30 6.51
C GLY A 133 -7.08 -16.49 7.36
N THR A 134 -7.95 -16.22 8.33
CA THR A 134 -8.52 -17.24 9.23
C THR A 134 -9.60 -18.09 8.56
N GLY A 135 -10.17 -17.62 7.46
CA GLY A 135 -11.19 -18.27 6.68
C GLY A 135 -12.63 -17.95 7.09
N PHE A 136 -12.85 -17.10 8.09
CA PHE A 136 -14.19 -16.67 8.47
C PHE A 136 -14.96 -15.97 7.33
N TYR A 137 -14.23 -15.25 6.47
CA TYR A 137 -14.77 -14.55 5.30
C TYR A 137 -14.34 -15.19 3.98
N SER A 138 -13.76 -16.41 4.04
CA SER A 138 -13.22 -17.06 2.86
C SER A 138 -14.31 -17.38 1.85
N SER A 139 -14.22 -16.76 0.69
CA SER A 139 -15.12 -16.96 -0.43
C SER A 139 -14.42 -16.75 -1.76
N GLU A 140 -14.94 -17.38 -2.77
CA GLU A 140 -14.53 -17.20 -4.15
C GLU A 140 -15.77 -16.91 -5.00
N TYR A 141 -15.56 -16.22 -6.11
CA TYR A 141 -16.66 -15.89 -7.02
C TYR A 141 -16.21 -15.69 -8.46
N ILE A 142 -17.16 -15.89 -9.35
CA ILE A 142 -17.11 -15.44 -10.74
C ILE A 142 -18.32 -14.53 -10.94
N VAL A 143 -18.12 -13.33 -11.45
CA VAL A 143 -19.17 -12.32 -11.58
C VAL A 143 -19.13 -11.67 -12.95
N GLY A 144 -20.33 -11.43 -13.50
CA GLY A 144 -20.57 -10.63 -14.69
C GLY A 144 -21.26 -9.30 -14.34
N SER A 145 -20.95 -8.23 -15.08
CA SER A 145 -21.62 -6.94 -14.94
C SER A 145 -21.92 -6.33 -16.30
N TYR A 146 -23.11 -5.76 -16.46
CA TYR A 146 -23.54 -5.14 -17.71
C TYR A 146 -24.34 -3.86 -17.47
N GLY A 147 -23.83 -2.73 -17.98
CA GLY A 147 -24.44 -1.42 -17.81
C GLY A 147 -25.46 -1.09 -18.91
N ILE A 148 -26.62 -0.59 -18.53
CA ILE A 148 -27.61 -0.03 -19.44
C ILE A 148 -28.06 1.33 -18.91
N ASN A 149 -27.68 2.41 -19.59
CA ASN A 149 -27.94 3.80 -19.17
C ASN A 149 -27.41 4.05 -17.74
N ARG A 150 -28.32 4.33 -16.78
CA ARG A 150 -27.98 4.62 -15.38
C ARG A 150 -28.09 3.41 -14.46
N THR A 151 -28.29 2.22 -15.02
CA THR A 151 -28.47 0.96 -14.27
C THR A 151 -27.38 -0.02 -14.65
N ASP A 152 -26.74 -0.59 -13.65
CA ASP A 152 -25.77 -1.66 -13.81
C ASP A 152 -26.31 -2.95 -13.22
N PHE A 153 -26.28 -4.01 -14.00
CA PHE A 153 -26.76 -5.35 -13.64
C PHE A 153 -25.56 -6.23 -13.31
N HIS A 154 -25.69 -6.97 -12.22
CA HIS A 154 -24.64 -7.85 -11.74
C HIS A 154 -25.21 -9.24 -11.49
N PHE A 155 -24.47 -10.26 -11.87
CA PHE A 155 -24.84 -11.66 -11.65
C PHE A 155 -23.59 -12.50 -11.50
N GLY A 156 -23.65 -13.50 -10.62
CA GLY A 156 -22.47 -14.31 -10.36
C GLY A 156 -22.79 -15.62 -9.64
N ILE A 157 -21.73 -16.36 -9.39
CA ILE A 157 -21.72 -17.60 -8.65
C ILE A 157 -20.66 -17.48 -7.56
N GLY A 158 -21.03 -17.84 -6.32
CA GLY A 158 -20.16 -17.77 -5.15
C GLY A 158 -19.95 -19.14 -4.48
N TRP A 159 -18.78 -19.29 -3.90
CA TRP A 159 -18.36 -20.40 -3.06
C TRP A 159 -17.99 -19.89 -1.66
N GLY A 160 -17.83 -20.81 -0.71
CA GLY A 160 -17.44 -20.44 0.64
C GLY A 160 -18.53 -19.65 1.36
N THR A 161 -18.19 -18.49 1.93
CA THR A 161 -19.17 -17.63 2.61
C THR A 161 -20.18 -16.99 1.66
N LEU A 162 -19.95 -16.99 0.36
CA LEU A 162 -20.92 -16.59 -0.67
C LEU A 162 -21.86 -17.72 -1.08
N ASN A 163 -21.85 -18.87 -0.40
CA ASN A 163 -22.69 -20.03 -0.68
C ASN A 163 -23.69 -20.26 0.46
N GLY A 164 -24.39 -19.23 0.90
CA GLY A 164 -25.35 -19.29 1.99
C GLY A 164 -26.83 -19.27 1.56
N SER A 165 -27.12 -19.28 0.26
CA SER A 165 -28.49 -19.29 -0.25
C SER A 165 -29.09 -20.67 -0.24
N ASP A 166 -30.41 -20.76 0.08
CA ASP A 166 -31.22 -21.99 -0.06
C ASP A 166 -31.33 -22.44 -1.52
N ASN A 167 -31.08 -21.53 -2.49
CA ASN A 167 -31.08 -21.83 -3.92
C ASN A 167 -29.72 -22.31 -4.44
N SER A 168 -28.90 -22.89 -3.57
CA SER A 168 -27.59 -23.44 -3.96
C SER A 168 -27.77 -24.63 -4.93
N PHE A 169 -26.80 -24.78 -5.84
CA PHE A 169 -26.75 -25.85 -6.82
C PHE A 169 -25.40 -26.57 -6.77
N LYS A 170 -25.33 -27.75 -7.36
CA LYS A 170 -24.11 -28.55 -7.36
C LYS A 170 -22.96 -27.77 -7.99
N ASN A 171 -21.79 -27.78 -7.33
CA ASN A 171 -20.59 -27.06 -7.79
C ASN A 171 -20.28 -27.41 -9.27
N PRO A 172 -20.31 -26.43 -10.19
CA PRO A 172 -20.07 -26.71 -11.61
C PRO A 172 -18.64 -27.18 -11.89
N LEU A 173 -17.66 -26.75 -11.09
CA LEU A 173 -16.26 -27.18 -11.23
C LEU A 173 -16.05 -28.63 -10.82
N GLY A 174 -16.92 -29.18 -9.97
CA GLY A 174 -16.94 -30.58 -9.59
C GLY A 174 -17.26 -31.54 -10.75
N TYR A 175 -17.81 -31.04 -11.87
CA TYR A 175 -17.95 -31.84 -13.10
C TYR A 175 -16.66 -31.92 -13.90
N ILE A 176 -15.72 -30.98 -13.67
CA ILE A 176 -14.43 -30.95 -14.36
C ILE A 176 -13.40 -31.78 -13.60
N TYR A 177 -13.38 -31.62 -12.27
CA TYR A 177 -12.46 -32.34 -11.40
C TYR A 177 -13.11 -32.59 -10.02
N ASP A 178 -13.14 -33.86 -9.58
CA ASP A 178 -13.81 -34.27 -8.34
C ASP A 178 -13.26 -33.63 -7.09
N GLY A 179 -12.01 -33.21 -7.09
CA GLY A 179 -11.40 -32.48 -5.98
C GLY A 179 -12.11 -31.18 -5.60
N PHE A 180 -12.80 -30.54 -6.55
CA PHE A 180 -13.62 -29.37 -6.28
C PHE A 180 -14.91 -29.64 -5.51
N ASN A 181 -15.35 -30.90 -5.37
CA ASN A 181 -16.53 -31.23 -4.60
C ASN A 181 -16.30 -31.23 -3.07
N GLN A 182 -15.06 -31.07 -2.63
CA GLN A 182 -14.72 -31.08 -1.20
C GLN A 182 -13.98 -29.79 -0.84
N ARG A 183 -14.53 -29.05 0.14
CA ARG A 183 -13.86 -27.87 0.70
C ARG A 183 -13.14 -28.26 1.99
N PRO A 184 -11.79 -28.29 2.02
CA PRO A 184 -11.06 -28.58 3.24
C PRO A 184 -11.40 -27.56 4.33
N SER A 185 -11.55 -27.99 5.57
CA SER A 185 -11.64 -27.08 6.72
C SER A 185 -10.29 -26.45 7.00
N PHE A 186 -10.27 -25.24 7.52
CA PHE A 186 -9.06 -24.72 8.16
C PHE A 186 -8.78 -25.54 9.42
N THR A 187 -7.50 -25.73 9.72
CA THR A 187 -7.11 -26.32 10.99
C THR A 187 -7.37 -25.25 12.06
N GLU A 188 -8.28 -25.53 12.98
CA GLU A 188 -8.52 -24.69 14.15
C GLU A 188 -7.18 -24.46 14.85
N ASP A 189 -6.97 -23.28 15.43
CA ASP A 189 -5.79 -22.86 16.19
C ASP A 189 -4.50 -22.50 15.40
N LYS A 190 -4.50 -22.48 14.07
CA LYS A 190 -3.29 -22.17 13.29
C LYS A 190 -3.27 -20.80 12.58
N GLY A 191 -4.21 -19.91 12.89
CA GLY A 191 -4.25 -18.59 12.24
C GLY A 191 -4.31 -18.65 10.71
N GLY A 192 -3.82 -17.62 10.03
CA GLY A 192 -3.92 -17.53 8.57
C GLY A 192 -3.19 -18.64 7.80
N GLN A 193 -3.91 -19.35 6.96
CA GLN A 193 -3.42 -20.50 6.20
C GLN A 193 -3.62 -20.28 4.69
N PHE A 194 -2.62 -20.66 3.90
CA PHE A 194 -2.72 -20.66 2.45
C PHE A 194 -2.96 -22.10 1.96
N GLN A 195 -4.20 -22.41 1.56
CA GLN A 195 -4.62 -23.72 1.09
C GLN A 195 -5.27 -23.61 -0.29
N PRO A 196 -4.53 -23.73 -1.40
CA PRO A 196 -5.08 -23.59 -2.76
C PRO A 196 -6.20 -24.57 -3.08
N SER A 197 -6.21 -25.79 -2.50
CA SER A 197 -7.25 -26.80 -2.69
C SER A 197 -8.62 -26.39 -2.12
N ARG A 198 -8.65 -25.34 -1.29
CA ARG A 198 -9.88 -24.79 -0.72
C ARG A 198 -10.62 -23.87 -1.70
N TYR A 199 -9.90 -23.25 -2.63
CA TYR A 199 -10.52 -22.24 -3.49
C TYR A 199 -11.41 -22.86 -4.55
N PHE A 200 -12.61 -22.24 -4.77
CA PHE A 200 -13.66 -22.68 -5.69
C PHE A 200 -14.18 -24.08 -5.40
N SER A 201 -14.02 -24.58 -4.18
CA SER A 201 -14.36 -25.93 -3.78
C SER A 201 -15.55 -25.94 -2.81
N GLY A 202 -16.23 -27.10 -2.75
CA GLY A 202 -17.43 -27.35 -1.96
C GLY A 202 -18.45 -28.16 -2.75
N LYS A 203 -19.39 -28.81 -2.07
CA LYS A 203 -20.43 -29.62 -2.72
C LYS A 203 -21.36 -28.77 -3.59
N THR A 204 -21.61 -27.52 -3.15
CA THR A 204 -22.53 -26.60 -3.78
C THR A 204 -21.87 -25.22 -4.00
N SER A 205 -22.49 -24.42 -4.84
CA SER A 205 -22.27 -22.99 -5.03
C SER A 205 -23.61 -22.27 -5.10
N SER A 206 -23.66 -20.99 -4.75
CA SER A 206 -24.89 -20.20 -4.79
C SER A 206 -24.86 -19.14 -5.89
N PRO A 207 -25.99 -18.90 -6.57
CA PRO A 207 -26.11 -17.75 -7.42
C PRO A 207 -26.26 -16.48 -6.58
N PHE A 208 -25.82 -15.37 -7.09
CA PHE A 208 -26.15 -14.04 -6.60
C PHE A 208 -26.42 -13.09 -7.78
N PHE A 209 -27.24 -12.08 -7.56
CA PHE A 209 -27.51 -11.06 -8.55
C PHE A 209 -27.96 -9.77 -7.90
N GLY A 210 -27.88 -8.68 -8.65
CA GLY A 210 -28.39 -7.41 -8.17
C GLY A 210 -28.22 -6.29 -9.17
N ILE A 211 -28.64 -5.12 -8.76
CA ILE A 211 -28.58 -3.89 -9.57
C ILE A 211 -28.00 -2.73 -8.76
N SER A 212 -27.28 -1.87 -9.46
CA SER A 212 -26.93 -0.52 -9.03
C SER A 212 -27.61 0.48 -9.94
N HIS A 213 -28.37 1.43 -9.42
CA HIS A 213 -29.06 2.45 -10.19
C HIS A 213 -28.69 3.85 -9.72
N ALA A 214 -28.12 4.66 -10.61
CA ALA A 214 -27.82 6.06 -10.32
C ALA A 214 -29.10 6.90 -10.43
N VAL A 215 -29.74 7.17 -9.30
CA VAL A 215 -30.94 8.01 -9.21
C VAL A 215 -30.64 9.42 -9.71
N ASN A 216 -29.49 9.97 -9.32
CA ASN A 216 -28.93 11.22 -9.84
C ASN A 216 -27.39 11.17 -9.77
N ASN A 217 -26.71 12.28 -9.99
CA ASN A 217 -25.26 12.33 -10.02
C ASN A 217 -24.58 12.07 -8.66
N ASN A 218 -25.33 12.13 -7.57
CA ASN A 218 -24.81 11.97 -6.22
C ASN A 218 -25.45 10.81 -5.45
N LEU A 219 -26.60 10.27 -5.91
CA LEU A 219 -27.35 9.25 -5.20
C LEU A 219 -27.41 7.96 -6.02
N LEU A 220 -26.90 6.89 -5.43
CA LEU A 220 -26.90 5.54 -5.95
C LEU A 220 -27.84 4.66 -5.11
N PHE A 221 -28.75 3.96 -5.74
CA PHE A 221 -29.57 2.91 -5.16
C PHE A 221 -28.95 1.54 -5.50
N LYS A 222 -28.91 0.63 -4.56
CA LYS A 222 -28.44 -0.73 -4.73
C LYS A 222 -29.47 -1.72 -4.21
N PHE A 223 -29.65 -2.81 -4.94
CA PHE A 223 -30.50 -3.94 -4.57
C PHE A 223 -29.80 -5.22 -4.96
N GLU A 224 -29.81 -6.23 -4.10
CA GLU A 224 -29.17 -7.51 -4.37
C GLU A 224 -29.92 -8.67 -3.76
N TYR A 225 -29.81 -9.83 -4.41
CA TYR A 225 -30.04 -11.14 -3.84
C TYR A 225 -28.74 -11.60 -3.21
N ASP A 226 -28.74 -11.66 -1.89
CA ASP A 226 -27.53 -11.77 -1.06
C ASP A 226 -27.39 -13.20 -0.55
N SER A 227 -26.38 -13.91 -1.04
CA SER A 227 -26.05 -15.27 -0.63
C SER A 227 -24.96 -15.36 0.45
N THR A 228 -24.60 -14.24 1.10
CA THR A 228 -23.49 -14.19 2.06
C THR A 228 -23.84 -14.85 3.40
N LEU A 229 -22.95 -15.69 3.90
CA LEU A 229 -22.95 -16.14 5.29
C LEU A 229 -22.15 -15.12 6.12
N THR A 230 -22.79 -14.50 7.09
CA THR A 230 -22.13 -13.51 7.97
C THR A 230 -21.72 -14.18 9.28
N PRO A 231 -20.44 -14.11 9.69
CA PRO A 231 -20.01 -14.62 10.99
C PRO A 231 -20.78 -13.95 12.12
N GLY A 232 -21.18 -14.71 13.13
CA GLY A 232 -21.91 -14.23 14.30
C GLY A 232 -21.29 -14.67 15.62
N LYS A 233 -22.02 -14.46 16.70
CA LYS A 233 -21.59 -14.84 18.07
C LYS A 233 -21.22 -16.31 18.17
N VAL A 234 -22.00 -17.17 17.52
CA VAL A 234 -21.76 -18.61 17.41
C VAL A 234 -21.99 -19.01 15.95
N GLY A 235 -20.95 -19.48 15.26
CA GLY A 235 -21.05 -19.87 13.86
C GLY A 235 -21.37 -18.73 12.92
N TYR A 236 -22.26 -18.97 11.95
CA TYR A 236 -22.79 -17.98 11.03
C TYR A 236 -24.22 -17.61 11.40
N GLN A 237 -24.57 -16.36 11.21
CA GLN A 237 -25.94 -15.89 11.43
C GLN A 237 -26.85 -16.33 10.28
N VAL A 238 -28.06 -16.72 10.62
CA VAL A 238 -29.10 -17.07 9.65
C VAL A 238 -29.88 -15.81 9.30
N PRO A 239 -29.91 -15.38 8.04
CA PRO A 239 -30.71 -14.24 7.61
C PRO A 239 -32.22 -14.55 7.66
N GLU A 240 -33.03 -13.51 7.82
CA GLU A 240 -34.50 -13.64 7.73
C GLU A 240 -34.99 -13.68 6.28
N GLU A 241 -34.28 -12.95 5.39
CA GLU A 241 -34.55 -12.84 3.97
C GLU A 241 -33.29 -12.93 3.13
N ASP A 242 -33.42 -13.18 1.84
CA ASP A 242 -32.31 -13.27 0.89
C ASP A 242 -32.00 -11.94 0.18
N PHE A 243 -32.68 -10.86 0.50
CA PHE A 243 -32.56 -9.60 -0.20
C PHE A 243 -31.99 -8.49 0.68
N SER A 244 -31.12 -7.68 0.06
CA SER A 244 -30.57 -6.49 0.67
C SER A 244 -30.81 -5.28 -0.24
N PHE A 245 -31.01 -4.10 0.35
CA PHE A 245 -31.11 -2.84 -0.38
C PHE A 245 -30.43 -1.70 0.37
N GLY A 246 -29.96 -0.71 -0.38
CA GLY A 246 -29.24 0.39 0.23
C GLY A 246 -29.14 1.61 -0.68
N PHE A 247 -28.74 2.71 -0.07
CA PHE A 247 -28.48 3.98 -0.74
C PHE A 247 -27.09 4.47 -0.41
N GLU A 248 -26.42 5.02 -1.39
CA GLU A 248 -25.12 5.66 -1.22
C GLU A 248 -25.20 7.11 -1.74
N TYR A 249 -24.74 8.05 -0.92
CA TYR A 249 -24.69 9.46 -1.27
C TYR A 249 -23.25 9.94 -1.38
N LYS A 250 -22.90 10.40 -2.58
CA LYS A 250 -21.60 10.97 -2.91
C LYS A 250 -21.55 12.42 -2.43
N ILE A 251 -20.87 12.69 -1.31
CA ILE A 251 -20.68 14.02 -0.74
C ILE A 251 -19.83 14.87 -1.70
N ASN A 252 -18.77 14.28 -2.22
CA ASN A 252 -17.88 14.86 -3.24
C ASN A 252 -17.17 13.72 -3.99
N ASN A 253 -16.20 14.06 -4.84
CA ASN A 253 -15.48 13.06 -5.66
C ASN A 253 -14.70 12.03 -4.86
N ASN A 254 -14.38 12.30 -3.59
CA ASN A 254 -13.57 11.46 -2.75
C ASN A 254 -14.36 10.78 -1.62
N PHE A 255 -15.49 11.35 -1.18
CA PHE A 255 -16.23 10.86 -0.01
C PHE A 255 -17.65 10.44 -0.37
N THR A 256 -18.03 9.25 0.08
CA THR A 256 -19.37 8.67 -0.07
C THR A 256 -19.85 8.11 1.28
N ILE A 257 -21.12 8.29 1.60
CA ILE A 257 -21.79 7.66 2.75
C ILE A 257 -22.82 6.69 2.21
N GLY A 258 -22.93 5.51 2.81
CA GLY A 258 -23.90 4.48 2.48
C GLY A 258 -24.69 4.03 3.70
N LEU A 259 -25.98 3.75 3.47
CA LEU A 259 -26.89 3.10 4.42
C LEU A 259 -27.48 1.90 3.73
N SER A 260 -27.57 0.78 4.42
CA SER A 260 -28.24 -0.44 3.90
C SER A 260 -29.09 -1.12 4.95
N SER A 261 -30.12 -1.80 4.45
CA SER A 261 -30.89 -2.83 5.16
C SER A 261 -30.55 -4.16 4.50
N GLU A 262 -30.11 -5.10 5.29
CA GLU A 262 -29.50 -6.33 4.80
C GLU A 262 -30.27 -7.52 5.33
N ARG A 263 -30.80 -8.30 4.42
CA ARG A 263 -31.42 -9.61 4.66
C ARG A 263 -32.44 -9.64 5.79
N GLY A 264 -33.23 -8.54 5.93
CA GLY A 264 -34.35 -8.41 6.85
C GLY A 264 -34.00 -8.03 8.29
N ASN A 265 -32.85 -8.43 8.80
CA ASN A 265 -32.50 -8.28 10.21
C ASN A 265 -31.21 -7.47 10.49
N PHE A 266 -30.51 -6.99 9.46
CA PHE A 266 -29.29 -6.21 9.62
C PHE A 266 -29.44 -4.81 9.02
N THR A 267 -28.77 -3.84 9.64
CA THR A 267 -28.62 -2.50 9.11
C THR A 267 -27.17 -2.06 9.23
N SER A 268 -26.70 -1.25 8.30
CA SER A 268 -25.35 -0.78 8.34
C SER A 268 -25.16 0.65 7.89
N LEU A 269 -24.08 1.26 8.38
CA LEU A 269 -23.57 2.54 7.95
C LEU A 269 -22.18 2.32 7.34
N LYS A 270 -21.92 2.97 6.21
CA LYS A 270 -20.67 2.85 5.49
C LYS A 270 -20.12 4.22 5.12
N PHE A 271 -18.84 4.43 5.35
CA PHE A 271 -18.06 5.57 4.85
C PHE A 271 -17.01 5.08 3.88
N ILE A 272 -16.94 5.72 2.74
CA ILE A 272 -15.96 5.43 1.70
C ILE A 272 -15.15 6.69 1.42
N TYR A 273 -13.84 6.57 1.53
CA TYR A 273 -12.89 7.50 0.92
C TYR A 273 -12.27 6.86 -0.30
N LYS A 274 -12.25 7.56 -1.43
CA LYS A 274 -11.63 7.12 -2.67
C LYS A 274 -10.80 8.25 -3.27
N ASN A 275 -9.62 7.91 -3.77
CA ASN A 275 -8.77 8.85 -4.50
C ASN A 275 -7.96 8.12 -5.59
N ASN A 276 -7.58 8.87 -6.62
CA ASN A 276 -6.58 8.44 -7.59
C ASN A 276 -5.51 9.54 -7.70
N PRO A 277 -4.38 9.41 -7.00
CA PRO A 277 -3.32 10.41 -7.04
C PRO A 277 -2.70 10.56 -8.43
N LEU A 278 -2.70 9.50 -9.24
CA LEU A 278 -2.17 9.54 -10.60
C LEU A 278 -3.02 10.41 -11.54
N ALA A 279 -4.35 10.44 -11.32
CA ALA A 279 -5.25 11.31 -12.10
C ALA A 279 -4.93 12.79 -11.89
N SER A 280 -4.40 13.19 -10.73
CA SER A 280 -3.96 14.57 -10.46
C SER A 280 -2.63 14.91 -11.10
N THR A 281 -1.75 13.93 -11.33
CA THR A 281 -0.44 14.10 -11.99
C THR A 281 -0.54 14.08 -13.51
N LYS A 282 -1.62 13.54 -14.09
CA LYS A 282 -1.94 13.71 -15.53
C LYS A 282 -2.20 15.19 -15.90
N LYS A 283 -2.46 16.07 -14.93
CA LYS A 283 -2.25 17.51 -15.14
C LYS A 283 -0.74 17.72 -15.18
N LYS A 284 -0.22 18.07 -16.37
CA LYS A 284 1.21 18.38 -16.59
C LYS A 284 1.77 19.13 -15.38
N TYR A 285 2.82 18.58 -14.78
CA TYR A 285 3.55 19.30 -13.74
C TYR A 285 3.89 20.70 -14.27
N LYS A 286 3.51 21.74 -13.51
CA LYS A 286 3.85 23.11 -13.89
C LYS A 286 5.04 23.54 -13.06
N PRO A 287 6.25 23.57 -13.63
CA PRO A 287 7.42 24.05 -12.94
C PRO A 287 7.20 25.48 -12.40
N LYS A 288 7.65 25.71 -11.18
CA LYS A 288 7.62 27.04 -10.56
C LYS A 288 8.65 27.92 -11.26
N LYS A 289 8.28 29.14 -11.59
CA LYS A 289 9.20 30.14 -12.09
C LYS A 289 9.70 30.99 -10.92
N ALA A 290 11.00 31.19 -10.84
CA ALA A 290 11.58 32.15 -9.90
C ALA A 290 11.31 33.58 -10.37
N SER A 291 11.18 34.50 -9.42
CA SER A 291 11.08 35.93 -9.76
C SER A 291 12.40 36.40 -10.35
N PRO A 292 12.42 36.97 -11.57
CA PRO A 292 13.63 37.51 -12.15
C PRO A 292 14.15 38.73 -11.36
N SER A 293 15.44 38.83 -11.19
CA SER A 293 16.08 40.02 -10.62
C SER A 293 16.79 40.81 -11.72
N GLU A 294 16.90 42.11 -11.54
CA GLU A 294 17.64 42.99 -12.47
C GLU A 294 19.13 42.57 -12.50
N GLY A 295 19.64 42.26 -13.70
CA GLY A 295 21.04 41.79 -13.87
C GLY A 295 21.23 40.29 -13.93
N ASP A 296 20.16 39.47 -13.81
CA ASP A 296 20.29 38.01 -13.94
C ASP A 296 20.71 37.61 -15.38
N ASN A 297 21.81 36.94 -15.52
CA ASN A 297 22.19 36.27 -16.77
C ASN A 297 21.43 34.93 -16.97
N LYS A 298 21.58 34.29 -18.15
CA LYS A 298 20.90 33.04 -18.48
C LYS A 298 21.15 31.92 -17.46
N TYR A 299 22.36 31.80 -16.94
CA TYR A 299 22.72 30.75 -15.97
C TYR A 299 22.17 31.03 -14.58
N THR A 300 22.19 32.31 -14.15
CA THR A 300 21.59 32.71 -12.88
C THR A 300 20.07 32.46 -12.88
N LYS A 301 19.39 32.73 -14.00
CA LYS A 301 17.96 32.40 -14.17
C LYS A 301 17.71 30.92 -14.11
N LEU A 302 18.54 30.12 -14.80
CA LEU A 302 18.47 28.67 -14.76
C LEU A 302 18.59 28.12 -13.33
N ILE A 303 19.65 28.56 -12.60
CA ILE A 303 19.89 28.15 -11.21
C ILE A 303 18.69 28.51 -10.31
N LYS A 304 18.18 29.74 -10.42
CA LYS A 304 17.02 30.19 -9.64
C LYS A 304 15.76 29.36 -9.92
N ASN A 305 15.49 29.05 -11.19
CA ASN A 305 14.34 28.25 -11.59
C ASN A 305 14.46 26.79 -11.09
N LEU A 306 15.63 26.18 -11.21
CA LEU A 306 15.90 24.82 -10.71
C LEU A 306 15.74 24.78 -9.18
N ASN A 307 16.33 25.74 -8.46
CA ASN A 307 16.23 25.84 -7.01
C ASN A 307 14.78 26.06 -6.52
N ALA A 308 13.99 26.89 -7.24
CA ALA A 308 12.57 27.08 -6.93
C ALA A 308 11.74 25.79 -7.05
N ASN A 309 12.25 24.82 -7.79
CA ASN A 309 11.69 23.49 -7.96
C ASN A 309 12.44 22.41 -7.13
N SER A 310 13.20 22.80 -6.13
CA SER A 310 13.93 21.88 -5.24
C SER A 310 14.98 21.01 -5.95
N ILE A 311 15.57 21.53 -7.03
CA ILE A 311 16.72 20.93 -7.71
C ILE A 311 17.93 21.84 -7.47
N GLY A 312 18.91 21.34 -6.73
CA GLY A 312 20.17 22.05 -6.48
C GLY A 312 21.12 21.92 -7.67
N VAL A 313 21.83 23.02 -7.98
CA VAL A 313 22.84 23.02 -9.04
C VAL A 313 24.22 23.04 -8.38
N ASP A 314 25.00 21.99 -8.59
CA ASP A 314 26.36 21.87 -8.06
C ASP A 314 27.39 22.43 -9.02
N LYS A 315 27.21 22.22 -10.34
CA LYS A 315 28.14 22.66 -11.36
C LYS A 315 27.45 22.90 -12.70
N ILE A 316 27.89 23.90 -13.42
CA ILE A 316 27.52 24.16 -14.81
C ILE A 316 28.79 24.24 -15.64
N ILE A 317 28.88 23.46 -16.69
CA ILE A 317 29.93 23.52 -17.71
C ILE A 317 29.31 23.83 -19.07
N GLU A 318 30.01 24.57 -19.91
CA GLU A 318 29.56 24.83 -21.27
C GLU A 318 30.62 24.34 -22.26
N THR A 319 30.15 23.60 -23.27
CA THR A 319 30.95 23.19 -24.42
C THR A 319 30.43 23.87 -25.69
N THR A 320 31.03 23.61 -26.85
CA THR A 320 30.49 24.07 -28.14
C THR A 320 29.10 23.51 -28.41
N ASP A 321 28.81 22.30 -27.95
CA ASP A 321 27.65 21.51 -28.37
C ASP A 321 26.56 21.45 -27.30
N PHE A 322 26.91 21.39 -26.01
CA PHE A 322 25.96 21.22 -24.92
C PHE A 322 26.31 22.02 -23.68
N ILE A 323 25.35 22.16 -22.79
CA ILE A 323 25.52 22.62 -21.40
C ILE A 323 25.42 21.43 -20.49
N GLY A 324 26.47 21.14 -19.71
CA GLY A 324 26.46 20.06 -18.72
C GLY A 324 26.04 20.61 -17.35
N LEU A 325 25.06 19.96 -16.74
CA LEU A 325 24.53 20.29 -15.41
C LEU A 325 24.81 19.14 -14.43
N GLU A 326 25.56 19.39 -13.37
CA GLU A 326 25.61 18.52 -12.21
C GLU A 326 24.54 18.98 -11.22
N LEU A 327 23.57 18.13 -10.95
CA LEU A 327 22.36 18.45 -10.18
C LEU A 327 22.20 17.51 -8.99
N THR A 328 21.78 18.07 -7.87
CA THR A 328 21.42 17.30 -6.67
C THR A 328 19.94 17.52 -6.35
N GLN A 329 19.19 16.42 -6.16
CA GLN A 329 17.79 16.50 -5.81
C GLN A 329 17.35 15.33 -4.93
N PHE A 330 16.33 15.59 -4.08
CA PHE A 330 15.69 14.61 -3.19
C PHE A 330 14.15 14.65 -3.25
N ALA A 331 13.61 15.74 -3.79
CA ALA A 331 12.17 16.05 -3.66
C ALA A 331 11.30 15.37 -4.70
N HIS A 332 11.85 15.04 -5.88
CA HIS A 332 11.06 14.50 -6.98
C HIS A 332 11.26 12.99 -7.11
N PRO A 333 10.16 12.22 -7.12
CA PRO A 333 10.22 10.75 -7.20
C PRO A 333 10.48 10.21 -8.61
N SER A 334 10.33 11.05 -9.66
CA SER A 334 10.35 10.62 -11.06
C SER A 334 11.36 11.42 -11.89
N LEU A 335 12.12 10.74 -12.75
CA LEU A 335 13.00 11.38 -13.73
C LEU A 335 12.23 12.25 -14.71
N ASP A 336 11.04 11.84 -15.15
CA ASP A 336 10.24 12.61 -16.11
C ASP A 336 9.86 14.01 -15.57
N ILE A 337 9.56 14.10 -14.27
CA ILE A 337 9.29 15.38 -13.62
C ILE A 337 10.56 16.23 -13.57
N ILE A 338 11.71 15.63 -13.28
CA ILE A 338 12.99 16.31 -13.24
C ILE A 338 13.34 16.84 -14.63
N GLU A 339 13.16 16.06 -15.67
CA GLU A 339 13.38 16.45 -17.06
C GLU A 339 12.48 17.61 -17.48
N GLN A 340 11.18 17.54 -17.18
CA GLN A 340 10.26 18.64 -17.44
C GLN A 340 10.64 19.93 -16.71
N ILE A 341 11.17 19.83 -15.48
CA ILE A 341 11.67 20.98 -14.73
C ILE A 341 12.91 21.55 -15.41
N ILE A 342 13.88 20.72 -15.81
CA ILE A 342 15.12 21.13 -16.46
C ILE A 342 14.79 21.82 -17.78
N ASP A 343 13.98 21.19 -18.64
CA ASP A 343 13.60 21.74 -19.95
C ASP A 343 12.86 23.06 -19.82
N SER A 344 11.88 23.14 -18.93
CA SER A 344 11.15 24.38 -18.68
C SER A 344 12.06 25.49 -18.11
N SER A 345 12.97 25.12 -17.20
CA SER A 345 13.90 26.08 -16.59
C SER A 345 14.92 26.61 -17.60
N ALA A 346 15.39 25.76 -18.51
CA ALA A 346 16.27 26.13 -19.61
C ALA A 346 15.59 27.04 -20.62
N TYR A 347 14.39 26.67 -21.04
CA TYR A 347 13.58 27.49 -21.93
C TYR A 347 13.32 28.88 -21.34
N ASP A 348 12.90 28.96 -20.08
CA ASP A 348 12.65 30.22 -19.39
C ASP A 348 13.92 31.08 -19.18
N ALA A 349 15.08 30.43 -19.14
CA ALA A 349 16.40 31.09 -19.05
C ALA A 349 16.94 31.57 -20.42
N GLY A 350 16.27 31.17 -21.54
CA GLY A 350 16.75 31.50 -22.89
C GLY A 350 17.96 30.68 -23.31
N ILE A 351 17.99 29.40 -22.94
CA ILE A 351 19.06 28.47 -23.30
C ILE A 351 18.56 27.61 -24.47
N ASP A 352 19.23 27.70 -25.61
CA ASP A 352 18.89 26.98 -26.84
C ASP A 352 19.80 25.76 -27.10
N LYS A 353 20.90 25.61 -26.32
CA LYS A 353 21.80 24.47 -26.42
C LYS A 353 21.22 23.24 -25.78
N GLU A 354 21.61 22.05 -26.30
CA GLU A 354 21.33 20.78 -25.67
C GLU A 354 21.80 20.78 -24.21
N ILE A 355 20.98 20.25 -23.31
CA ILE A 355 21.33 20.09 -21.90
C ILE A 355 21.63 18.61 -21.66
N LYS A 356 22.82 18.35 -21.12
CA LYS A 356 23.22 17.06 -20.57
C LYS A 356 23.31 17.14 -19.06
N LYS A 357 22.81 16.12 -18.38
CA LYS A 357 22.71 16.14 -16.91
C LYS A 357 23.49 15.01 -16.25
N GLU A 358 24.01 15.30 -15.07
CA GLU A 358 24.43 14.32 -14.08
C GLU A 358 23.57 14.54 -12.84
N LEU A 359 22.74 13.57 -12.50
CA LEU A 359 21.88 13.61 -11.32
C LEU A 359 22.54 12.86 -10.17
N LYS A 360 22.53 13.48 -9.00
CA LYS A 360 23.09 12.94 -7.77
C LYS A 360 22.05 12.95 -6.65
N VAL A 361 22.17 12.00 -5.74
CA VAL A 361 21.62 12.08 -4.38
C VAL A 361 22.83 12.15 -3.45
N ALA A 362 23.09 13.33 -2.90
CA ALA A 362 24.37 13.60 -2.25
C ALA A 362 25.56 13.27 -3.21
N SER A 363 26.51 12.41 -2.83
CA SER A 363 27.60 12.01 -3.71
C SER A 363 27.29 10.77 -4.55
N LEU A 364 26.15 10.13 -4.37
CA LEU A 364 25.75 8.97 -5.14
C LEU A 364 25.27 9.39 -6.51
N LYS A 365 26.02 9.00 -7.55
CA LYS A 365 25.66 9.30 -8.92
C LYS A 365 24.61 8.32 -9.42
N GLY A 366 23.49 8.85 -9.89
CA GLY A 366 22.42 8.09 -10.47
C GLY A 366 22.44 8.07 -11.98
N VAL A 367 22.22 9.22 -12.63
CA VAL A 367 22.22 9.39 -14.09
C VAL A 367 23.41 10.23 -14.49
N SER A 368 24.16 9.84 -15.53
CA SER A 368 25.25 10.64 -16.08
C SER A 368 25.20 10.54 -17.62
N GLU A 369 24.91 11.64 -18.27
CA GLU A 369 24.84 11.78 -19.73
C GLU A 369 26.12 12.31 -20.35
N PHE A 370 27.11 12.70 -19.54
CA PHE A 370 28.42 13.14 -20.00
C PHE A 370 29.53 12.53 -19.14
N ASP A 371 30.67 12.27 -19.79
CA ASP A 371 31.84 11.67 -19.18
C ASP A 371 33.00 12.67 -18.95
N LYS A 372 34.10 12.19 -18.37
CA LYS A 372 35.29 13.01 -18.12
C LYS A 372 35.94 13.47 -19.41
N GLU A 373 35.77 12.77 -20.52
CA GLU A 373 36.36 13.12 -21.80
C GLU A 373 35.61 14.31 -22.42
N SER A 374 34.28 14.29 -22.36
CA SER A 374 33.42 15.41 -22.77
C SER A 374 33.69 16.70 -21.96
N GLN A 375 34.20 16.58 -20.75
CA GLN A 375 34.52 17.74 -19.89
C GLN A 375 35.86 18.38 -20.16
N ARG A 376 36.80 17.76 -20.92
CA ARG A 376 38.16 18.25 -21.08
C ARG A 376 38.27 19.63 -21.75
N ASN A 377 37.34 19.96 -22.62
CA ASN A 377 37.29 21.21 -23.37
C ASN A 377 36.14 22.11 -22.94
N ALA A 378 35.53 21.85 -21.79
CA ALA A 378 34.39 22.59 -21.29
C ALA A 378 34.86 23.82 -20.48
N GLU A 379 34.18 24.95 -20.66
CA GLU A 379 34.31 26.12 -19.81
C GLU A 379 33.52 25.91 -18.53
N LEU A 380 34.15 26.17 -17.37
CA LEU A 380 33.45 26.12 -16.08
C LEU A 380 32.72 27.46 -15.90
N ILE A 381 31.39 27.41 -15.94
CA ILE A 381 30.48 28.55 -15.79
C ILE A 381 30.12 28.81 -14.34
N TYR A 382 29.84 27.74 -13.60
CA TYR A 382 29.41 27.83 -12.21
C TYR A 382 29.85 26.57 -11.44
N GLN A 383 30.27 26.78 -10.22
CA GLN A 383 30.54 25.74 -9.26
C GLN A 383 30.07 26.22 -7.89
N ARG A 384 29.33 25.39 -7.19
CA ARG A 384 28.86 25.67 -5.84
C ARG A 384 30.01 25.61 -4.86
N ASP A 385 30.16 26.67 -4.04
CA ASP A 385 31.28 26.78 -3.09
C ASP A 385 31.16 25.88 -1.87
N THR A 386 29.92 25.46 -1.53
CA THR A 386 29.67 24.63 -0.34
C THR A 386 28.74 23.47 -0.69
N SER A 387 29.10 22.25 -0.23
CA SER A 387 28.27 21.08 -0.30
C SER A 387 27.25 20.99 0.86
N GLN A 388 27.29 21.94 1.79
CA GLN A 388 26.39 21.96 2.95
C GLN A 388 25.00 22.42 2.56
N SER A 389 23.98 21.65 2.99
CA SER A 389 22.58 22.05 2.87
C SER A 389 21.79 21.57 4.07
N PHE A 390 20.78 22.33 4.44
CA PHE A 390 19.84 21.99 5.49
C PHE A 390 18.44 21.99 4.91
N ASN A 391 17.75 20.88 5.06
CA ASN A 391 16.38 20.73 4.65
C ASN A 391 15.55 20.31 5.87
N THR A 392 14.42 20.96 6.09
CA THR A 392 13.53 20.64 7.20
C THR A 392 12.09 20.73 6.75
N ASN A 393 11.28 19.79 7.23
CA ASN A 393 9.85 19.77 6.96
C ASN A 393 9.12 19.46 8.27
N THR A 394 8.14 20.29 8.59
CA THR A 394 7.26 20.07 9.74
C THR A 394 5.84 19.81 9.24
N SER A 395 5.25 18.71 9.67
CA SER A 395 3.93 18.29 9.22
C SER A 395 3.15 17.59 10.34
N PHE A 396 1.82 17.63 10.22
CA PHE A 396 0.96 16.79 11.05
C PHE A 396 0.85 15.40 10.45
N LYS A 397 1.01 14.38 11.30
CA LYS A 397 0.82 12.98 10.89
C LYS A 397 -0.17 12.29 11.80
N ILE A 398 -1.10 11.54 11.20
CA ILE A 398 -1.99 10.66 11.93
C ILE A 398 -1.30 9.29 12.00
N ARG A 399 -1.12 8.79 13.22
CA ARG A 399 -0.61 7.45 13.47
C ARG A 399 -1.76 6.55 13.94
N PRO A 400 -2.34 5.73 13.07
CA PRO A 400 -3.36 4.77 13.48
C PRO A 400 -2.72 3.58 14.17
N PHE A 401 -3.43 3.02 15.13
CA PHE A 401 -3.13 1.74 15.74
C PHE A 401 -4.37 0.85 15.67
N LEU A 402 -4.32 -0.11 14.77
CA LEU A 402 -5.36 -1.09 14.55
C LEU A 402 -5.07 -2.35 15.37
N ALA A 403 -6.08 -3.17 15.60
CA ALA A 403 -5.95 -4.43 16.31
C ALA A 403 -5.62 -4.31 17.82
N SER A 404 -5.86 -3.15 18.42
CA SER A 404 -5.82 -3.06 19.88
C SER A 404 -6.85 -4.01 20.49
N ARG A 405 -6.47 -4.67 21.60
CA ARG A 405 -7.39 -5.58 22.29
C ARG A 405 -8.49 -4.81 23.01
N GLU A 406 -8.20 -3.57 23.42
CA GLU A 406 -9.11 -2.71 24.17
C GLU A 406 -10.19 -2.10 23.29
N ARG A 407 -9.81 -1.67 22.07
CA ARG A 407 -10.74 -1.07 21.09
C ARG A 407 -10.32 -1.34 19.67
N PHE A 408 -11.29 -1.32 18.77
CA PHE A 408 -11.07 -1.59 17.34
C PHE A 408 -10.10 -0.61 16.68
N PHE A 409 -10.20 0.68 16.99
CA PHE A 409 -9.39 1.73 16.38
C PHE A 409 -8.84 2.70 17.44
N ARG A 410 -7.54 2.96 17.38
CA ARG A 410 -6.80 3.94 18.15
C ARG A 410 -5.98 4.81 17.22
N TRP A 411 -5.68 6.02 17.63
CA TRP A 411 -4.87 6.92 16.82
C TRP A 411 -4.24 8.03 17.63
N SER A 412 -3.19 8.62 17.07
CA SER A 412 -2.61 9.88 17.54
C SER A 412 -2.44 10.86 16.40
N LEU A 413 -2.49 12.15 16.73
CA LEU A 413 -2.10 13.26 15.87
C LEU A 413 -0.75 13.78 16.35
N LEU A 414 0.27 13.56 15.56
CA LEU A 414 1.64 13.97 15.85
C LEU A 414 2.02 15.18 15.02
N LEU A 415 2.69 16.15 15.64
CA LEU A 415 3.48 17.15 14.96
C LEU A 415 4.88 16.57 14.79
N GLU A 416 5.27 16.27 13.55
CA GLU A 416 6.58 15.71 13.23
C GLU A 416 7.44 16.70 12.48
N ASN A 417 8.70 16.83 12.90
CA ASN A 417 9.73 17.55 12.19
C ASN A 417 10.77 16.56 11.67
N ASP A 418 10.84 16.45 10.36
CA ASP A 418 11.88 15.74 9.64
C ASP A 418 12.94 16.71 9.15
N SER A 419 14.18 16.54 9.58
CA SER A 419 15.29 17.39 9.18
C SER A 419 16.43 16.56 8.61
N GLU A 420 17.06 17.08 7.56
CA GLU A 420 18.22 16.49 6.93
C GLU A 420 19.29 17.56 6.74
N TYR A 421 20.45 17.32 7.27
CA TYR A 421 21.62 18.19 7.15
C TYR A 421 22.72 17.47 6.38
N ILE A 422 23.02 17.93 5.19
CA ILE A 422 24.15 17.48 4.38
C ILE A 422 25.38 18.25 4.87
N ILE A 423 26.25 17.55 5.61
CA ILE A 423 27.48 18.11 6.18
C ILE A 423 28.57 18.18 5.10
N ARG A 424 28.63 17.14 4.29
CA ARG A 424 29.45 17.00 3.08
C ARG A 424 28.72 16.14 2.07
N ASP A 425 29.16 16.11 0.82
CA ASP A 425 28.50 15.33 -0.26
C ASP A 425 28.25 13.86 0.09
N ASN A 426 29.06 13.29 0.96
CA ASN A 426 28.98 11.88 1.35
C ASN A 426 28.71 11.67 2.84
N PHE A 427 28.41 12.72 3.59
CA PHE A 427 28.16 12.64 5.03
C PHE A 427 26.97 13.51 5.41
N PHE A 428 25.94 12.89 5.93
CA PHE A 428 24.71 13.59 6.30
C PHE A 428 24.18 13.12 7.65
N PHE A 429 23.41 13.99 8.26
CA PHE A 429 22.69 13.75 9.50
C PHE A 429 21.19 13.89 9.24
N THR A 430 20.41 12.92 9.69
CA THR A 430 18.94 12.98 9.64
C THR A 430 18.35 12.90 11.02
N SER A 431 17.33 13.70 11.28
CA SER A 431 16.56 13.65 12.51
C SER A 431 15.06 13.63 12.25
N ASN A 432 14.34 12.97 13.15
CA ASN A 432 12.89 13.00 13.21
C ASN A 432 12.50 13.25 14.68
N LEU A 433 11.87 14.39 14.91
CA LEU A 433 11.33 14.78 16.22
C LEU A 433 9.81 14.72 16.15
N LYS A 434 9.19 14.22 17.21
CA LYS A 434 7.74 14.05 17.28
C LYS A 434 7.21 14.67 18.57
N PHE A 435 6.02 15.26 18.46
CA PHE A 435 5.27 15.78 19.60
C PHE A 435 3.80 15.35 19.44
N SER A 436 3.24 14.71 20.47
CA SER A 436 1.82 14.34 20.45
C SER A 436 0.98 15.58 20.71
N VAL A 437 0.09 15.88 19.74
CA VAL A 437 -0.92 16.92 19.86
C VAL A 437 -2.19 16.35 20.45
N TYR A 438 -2.46 15.10 20.11
CA TYR A 438 -3.59 14.32 20.61
C TYR A 438 -3.30 12.83 20.42
N ASP A 439 -3.68 12.05 21.40
CA ASP A 439 -3.73 10.59 21.29
C ASP A 439 -4.82 10.00 22.20
N ASN A 440 -5.07 8.70 22.05
CA ASN A 440 -6.02 7.96 22.87
C ASN A 440 -5.45 6.58 23.26
N PHE A 441 -4.18 6.57 23.63
CA PHE A 441 -3.43 5.35 23.96
C PHE A 441 -3.36 5.02 25.46
N ASP A 442 -3.85 5.88 26.35
CA ASP A 442 -3.75 5.75 27.82
C ASP A 442 -4.30 4.43 28.37
N ASP A 443 -5.33 3.88 27.74
CA ASP A 443 -5.98 2.64 28.15
C ASP A 443 -5.46 1.40 27.40
N LEU A 444 -4.32 1.47 26.73
CA LEU A 444 -3.60 0.33 26.19
C LEU A 444 -2.95 -0.48 27.32
N THR A 445 -3.71 -1.33 27.99
CA THR A 445 -3.29 -2.02 29.21
C THR A 445 -3.12 -3.51 29.06
N ILE A 446 -3.86 -4.14 28.15
CA ILE A 446 -3.85 -5.60 27.99
C ILE A 446 -2.55 -6.00 27.26
N PRO A 447 -1.62 -6.73 27.94
CA PRO A 447 -0.38 -7.13 27.30
C PRO A 447 -0.65 -8.06 26.12
N PRO A 448 0.24 -8.11 25.10
CA PRO A 448 0.15 -9.10 24.05
C PRO A 448 0.34 -10.51 24.66
N VAL A 449 -0.35 -11.50 24.10
CA VAL A 449 0.05 -12.89 24.28
C VAL A 449 1.25 -13.08 23.35
N ASP A 450 2.41 -13.12 23.95
CA ASP A 450 3.66 -13.28 23.23
C ASP A 450 4.41 -14.48 23.78
N THR A 451 4.63 -15.45 22.92
CA THR A 451 5.37 -16.68 23.21
C THR A 451 6.80 -16.64 22.65
N PHE A 452 7.14 -15.53 21.98
CA PHE A 452 8.46 -15.35 21.40
C PHE A 452 9.47 -14.84 22.45
N PRO A 453 10.68 -15.39 22.51
CA PRO A 453 11.65 -15.07 23.57
C PRO A 453 12.09 -13.61 23.60
N ALA A 454 12.19 -12.97 22.43
CA ALA A 454 12.64 -11.59 22.29
C ALA A 454 11.51 -10.70 21.76
N GLN A 455 10.97 -9.86 22.63
CA GLN A 455 9.93 -8.90 22.26
C GLN A 455 10.56 -7.67 21.61
N VAL A 456 10.61 -7.65 20.28
CA VAL A 456 11.24 -6.57 19.52
C VAL A 456 10.21 -5.61 18.90
N ARG A 457 8.95 -6.08 18.73
CA ARG A 457 7.82 -5.29 18.16
C ARG A 457 6.51 -5.47 18.94
N SER A 458 6.32 -6.61 19.60
CA SER A 458 5.07 -6.93 20.30
C SER A 458 4.80 -6.01 21.49
N ASP A 459 5.82 -5.40 22.07
CA ASP A 459 5.74 -4.40 23.14
C ASP A 459 5.50 -2.96 22.63
N VAL A 460 5.04 -2.78 21.39
CA VAL A 460 4.74 -1.47 20.80
C VAL A 460 3.79 -0.61 21.65
N LYS A 461 2.90 -1.24 22.42
CA LYS A 461 1.96 -0.54 23.30
C LYS A 461 2.66 0.28 24.38
N ASP A 462 3.78 -0.21 24.90
CA ASP A 462 4.54 0.51 25.93
C ASP A 462 5.19 1.78 25.36
N TYR A 463 5.59 1.78 24.09
CA TYR A 463 6.03 2.97 23.37
C TYR A 463 4.86 3.93 23.08
N LEU A 464 3.70 3.39 22.70
CA LEU A 464 2.52 4.21 22.38
C LEU A 464 1.96 4.92 23.62
N ARG A 465 1.97 4.26 24.78
CA ARG A 465 1.50 4.85 26.07
C ARG A 465 2.35 6.02 26.55
N ASN A 466 3.60 6.11 26.08
CA ASN A 466 4.51 7.21 26.44
C ASN A 466 4.65 8.24 25.30
N ILE A 467 3.73 8.23 24.33
CA ILE A 467 3.86 9.07 23.13
C ILE A 467 3.63 10.56 23.44
N ASP A 468 2.97 10.89 24.52
CA ASP A 468 2.66 12.23 25.00
C ASP A 468 3.67 12.78 26.04
N GLU A 469 4.70 12.00 26.42
CA GLU A 469 5.75 12.37 27.36
C GLU A 469 6.76 13.41 26.80
N GLY A 470 6.24 14.42 26.11
CA GLY A 470 6.97 15.53 25.53
C GLY A 470 7.57 15.24 24.15
N ILE A 471 8.77 15.79 23.89
CA ILE A 471 9.41 15.59 22.59
C ILE A 471 10.06 14.20 22.52
N ILE A 472 9.66 13.43 21.52
CA ILE A 472 10.19 12.13 21.18
C ILE A 472 11.24 12.28 20.08
N ILE A 473 12.36 11.58 20.23
CA ILE A 473 13.39 11.46 19.20
C ILE A 473 13.09 10.20 18.39
N GLY A 474 12.36 10.32 17.29
CA GLY A 474 12.06 9.20 16.42
C GLY A 474 13.28 8.72 15.64
N ARG A 475 14.23 9.63 15.35
CA ARG A 475 15.50 9.36 14.68
C ARG A 475 16.52 10.43 14.97
N ALA A 476 17.79 10.02 15.07
CA ALA A 476 18.97 10.88 15.05
C ALA A 476 20.13 10.06 14.49
N GLN A 477 20.31 10.08 13.17
CA GLN A 477 21.11 9.14 12.40
C GLN A 477 22.16 9.87 11.59
N PHE A 478 23.40 9.38 11.63
CA PHE A 478 24.49 9.77 10.76
C PHE A 478 24.71 8.71 9.70
N ASP A 479 24.86 9.15 8.46
CA ASP A 479 25.14 8.29 7.31
C ASP A 479 26.37 8.80 6.57
N TYR A 480 27.31 7.91 6.31
CA TYR A 480 28.48 8.16 5.51
C TYR A 480 28.54 7.16 4.35
N HIS A 481 28.53 7.64 3.11
CA HIS A 481 28.56 6.77 1.95
C HIS A 481 29.68 7.08 0.98
N VAL A 482 30.18 6.03 0.33
CA VAL A 482 31.24 6.11 -0.67
C VAL A 482 30.94 5.16 -1.84
N THR A 483 31.41 5.55 -3.02
CA THR A 483 31.39 4.72 -4.23
C THR A 483 32.85 4.41 -4.62
N PRO A 484 33.46 3.36 -4.00
CA PRO A 484 34.88 3.09 -4.21
C PRO A 484 35.20 2.67 -5.65
N LYS A 485 34.24 2.10 -6.34
CA LYS A 485 34.32 1.70 -7.74
C LYS A 485 32.95 1.91 -8.39
N LYS A 486 32.93 2.11 -9.71
CA LYS A 486 31.66 2.18 -10.48
C LYS A 486 30.75 1.02 -10.11
N ASP A 487 29.47 1.30 -9.88
CA ASP A 487 28.40 0.36 -9.52
C ASP A 487 28.56 -0.32 -8.13
N HIS A 488 29.56 0.06 -7.32
CA HIS A 488 29.82 -0.47 -5.97
C HIS A 488 29.67 0.63 -4.93
N HIS A 489 28.72 0.49 -4.05
CA HIS A 489 28.36 1.51 -3.06
C HIS A 489 28.47 0.93 -1.65
N ILE A 490 28.95 1.75 -0.73
CA ILE A 490 29.08 1.42 0.70
C ILE A 490 28.45 2.54 1.51
N MET A 491 27.74 2.20 2.55
CA MET A 491 27.20 3.15 3.52
C MET A 491 27.47 2.65 4.95
N ILE A 492 27.91 3.56 5.81
CA ILE A 492 28.07 3.33 7.24
C ILE A 492 27.03 4.22 7.93
N THR A 493 26.29 3.65 8.84
CA THR A 493 25.20 4.34 9.55
C THR A 493 25.40 4.17 11.05
N ALA A 494 25.15 5.22 11.84
CA ALA A 494 25.17 5.14 13.30
C ALA A 494 24.22 6.14 13.95
N GLY A 495 23.62 5.78 15.09
CA GLY A 495 22.78 6.65 15.89
C GLY A 495 21.44 6.04 16.29
N ILE A 496 20.45 6.88 16.53
CA ILE A 496 19.05 6.47 16.75
C ILE A 496 18.44 6.22 15.39
N LEU A 497 18.14 4.96 15.07
CA LEU A 497 17.73 4.54 13.74
C LEU A 497 16.20 4.59 13.58
N GLU A 498 15.48 4.29 14.67
CA GLU A 498 14.01 4.29 14.72
C GLU A 498 13.49 4.49 16.16
N ASP A 499 12.17 4.49 16.35
CA ASP A 499 11.54 4.66 17.65
C ASP A 499 12.02 3.63 18.69
N MET A 500 12.24 2.37 18.26
CA MET A 500 12.53 1.24 19.15
C MET A 500 14.00 0.84 19.19
N PHE A 501 14.82 1.21 18.21
CA PHE A 501 16.19 0.76 18.10
C PHE A 501 17.17 1.87 17.76
N MET A 502 18.34 1.80 18.40
CA MET A 502 19.54 2.54 18.06
C MET A 502 20.66 1.56 17.74
N GLY A 503 21.70 2.03 17.06
CA GLY A 503 22.82 1.17 16.73
C GLY A 503 23.72 1.76 15.65
N TYR A 504 24.55 0.90 15.11
CA TYR A 504 25.46 1.22 14.02
C TYR A 504 25.60 0.03 13.08
N GLY A 505 25.96 0.30 11.86
CA GLY A 505 26.10 -0.76 10.87
C GLY A 505 26.65 -0.31 9.55
N PHE A 506 26.66 -1.26 8.66
CA PHE A 506 27.30 -1.17 7.37
C PHE A 506 26.39 -1.78 6.32
N GLU A 507 26.31 -1.14 5.16
CA GLU A 507 25.61 -1.62 3.97
C GLU A 507 26.55 -1.59 2.77
N TYR A 508 26.55 -2.63 1.97
CA TYR A 508 27.17 -2.70 0.65
C TYR A 508 26.11 -3.00 -0.38
N LEU A 509 26.17 -2.29 -1.53
CA LEU A 509 25.29 -2.51 -2.67
C LEU A 509 26.10 -2.54 -3.98
N TYR A 510 25.93 -3.62 -4.73
CA TYR A 510 26.23 -3.64 -6.16
C TYR A 510 24.96 -3.27 -6.92
N PHE A 511 24.99 -2.15 -7.62
CA PHE A 511 23.85 -1.64 -8.38
C PHE A 511 24.31 -1.04 -9.69
N LYS A 512 24.08 -1.79 -10.76
CA LYS A 512 24.42 -1.34 -12.11
C LYS A 512 23.22 -0.62 -12.71
N GLN A 513 23.41 0.61 -13.15
CA GLN A 513 22.33 1.46 -13.68
C GLN A 513 21.62 0.84 -14.89
N ASP A 514 22.36 0.15 -15.79
CA ASP A 514 21.79 -0.48 -16.98
C ASP A 514 21.15 -1.85 -16.72
N ALA A 515 21.35 -2.44 -15.54
CA ALA A 515 20.78 -3.72 -15.17
C ALA A 515 19.48 -3.56 -14.38
N ASN A 516 18.55 -4.47 -14.52
CA ASN A 516 17.28 -4.48 -13.77
C ASN A 516 17.39 -5.10 -12.39
N TYR A 517 18.60 -5.34 -11.89
CA TYR A 517 18.84 -5.95 -10.59
C TYR A 517 19.94 -5.27 -9.80
N GLY A 518 19.91 -5.46 -8.51
CA GLY A 518 20.96 -5.11 -7.56
C GLY A 518 21.16 -6.23 -6.53
N ILE A 519 22.33 -6.29 -5.94
CA ILE A 519 22.66 -7.22 -4.86
C ILE A 519 23.27 -6.44 -3.71
N GLY A 520 22.66 -6.54 -2.53
CA GLY A 520 23.08 -5.86 -1.32
C GLY A 520 23.45 -6.82 -0.18
N PHE A 521 24.25 -6.33 0.73
CA PHE A 521 24.53 -6.95 2.00
C PHE A 521 24.50 -5.88 3.07
N GLU A 522 23.89 -6.18 4.21
CA GLU A 522 23.88 -5.28 5.36
C GLU A 522 24.11 -6.03 6.67
N VAL A 523 24.73 -5.35 7.63
CA VAL A 523 24.91 -5.81 8.99
C VAL A 523 24.84 -4.65 9.95
N PHE A 524 24.05 -4.79 11.02
CA PHE A 524 23.83 -3.78 12.05
C PHE A 524 23.87 -4.40 13.44
N GLU A 525 24.67 -3.81 14.31
CA GLU A 525 24.58 -4.01 15.75
C GLU A 525 23.53 -3.05 16.30
N VAL A 526 22.50 -3.60 16.92
CA VAL A 526 21.37 -2.83 17.43
C VAL A 526 21.15 -3.04 18.91
N GLN A 527 20.70 -1.98 19.56
CA GLN A 527 20.28 -1.99 20.96
C GLN A 527 18.86 -1.42 21.06
N LYS A 528 18.02 -2.07 21.83
CA LYS A 528 16.66 -1.63 22.07
C LYS A 528 16.64 -0.38 22.94
N ARG A 529 15.83 0.60 22.55
CA ARG A 529 15.63 1.86 23.28
C ARG A 529 14.59 1.68 24.36
N ASP A 530 14.64 2.51 25.39
CA ASP A 530 13.60 2.58 26.41
C ASP A 530 12.26 3.11 25.87
N TYR A 531 11.20 2.91 26.62
CA TYR A 531 9.84 3.28 26.21
C TYR A 531 9.57 4.78 26.17
N MET A 532 10.48 5.61 26.73
CA MET A 532 10.39 7.07 26.67
C MET A 532 10.85 7.63 25.32
N MET A 533 11.49 6.82 24.49
CA MET A 533 11.99 7.17 23.15
C MET A 533 12.90 8.42 23.12
N LYS A 534 13.72 8.59 24.19
CA LYS A 534 14.76 9.65 24.28
C LYS A 534 16.13 9.03 24.02
N PHE A 535 17.03 9.03 24.97
CA PHE A 535 18.39 8.49 24.83
C PHE A 535 18.63 7.18 25.63
N GLY A 536 17.66 6.79 26.44
CA GLY A 536 17.74 5.59 27.26
C GLY A 536 17.64 4.29 26.45
N THR A 537 18.16 3.20 26.99
CA THR A 537 18.19 1.87 26.37
C THR A 537 17.71 0.80 27.33
N LEU A 538 17.24 -0.30 26.75
CA LEU A 538 16.98 -1.58 27.42
C LEU A 538 18.15 -2.54 27.17
N ASP A 539 18.19 -3.64 27.91
CA ASP A 539 19.34 -4.59 27.86
C ASP A 539 19.40 -5.46 26.58
N TYR A 540 18.34 -5.40 25.73
CA TYR A 540 18.30 -6.23 24.53
C TYR A 540 19.20 -5.67 23.44
N THR A 541 20.12 -6.51 22.96
CA THR A 541 21.03 -6.25 21.83
C THR A 541 20.97 -7.40 20.85
N ASN A 542 21.15 -7.13 19.56
CA ASN A 542 21.26 -8.15 18.53
C ASN A 542 22.06 -7.67 17.32
N THR A 543 22.60 -8.62 16.55
CA THR A 543 23.22 -8.39 15.25
C THR A 543 22.22 -8.75 14.15
N VAL A 544 21.71 -7.74 13.44
CA VAL A 544 20.83 -7.93 12.29
C VAL A 544 21.66 -7.97 11.02
N SER A 545 21.45 -8.97 10.17
CA SER A 545 22.18 -9.06 8.91
C SER A 545 21.30 -9.59 7.79
N SER A 546 21.50 -9.11 6.55
CA SER A 546 20.80 -9.67 5.40
C SER A 546 21.59 -9.57 4.11
N ILE A 547 21.36 -10.54 3.23
CA ILE A 547 21.68 -10.49 1.82
C ILE A 547 20.40 -10.14 1.09
N ASN A 548 20.44 -9.09 0.27
CA ASN A 548 19.29 -8.56 -0.42
C ASN A 548 19.49 -8.70 -1.94
N TYR A 549 18.50 -9.26 -2.61
CA TYR A 549 18.37 -9.24 -4.05
C TYR A 549 17.24 -8.29 -4.44
N TYR A 550 17.52 -7.37 -5.33
CA TYR A 550 16.58 -6.37 -5.84
C TYR A 550 16.39 -6.58 -7.34
N TYR A 551 15.15 -6.52 -7.79
CA TYR A 551 14.82 -6.59 -9.20
C TYR A 551 13.68 -5.64 -9.53
N ARG A 552 13.85 -4.81 -10.57
CA ARG A 552 12.80 -3.93 -11.10
C ARG A 552 12.41 -4.38 -12.49
N ASN A 553 11.17 -4.83 -12.66
CA ASN A 553 10.59 -5.05 -13.97
C ASN A 553 10.01 -3.75 -14.51
N THR A 554 10.51 -3.29 -15.66
CA THR A 554 10.08 -2.04 -16.31
C THR A 554 9.20 -2.28 -17.55
N ASN A 555 8.87 -3.55 -17.85
CA ASN A 555 8.11 -3.93 -19.04
C ASN A 555 6.58 -3.88 -18.80
N ILE A 556 5.82 -4.72 -19.51
CA ILE A 556 4.36 -4.77 -19.58
C ILE A 556 3.66 -4.78 -18.19
N ILE A 557 4.26 -5.42 -17.21
CA ILE A 557 3.77 -5.45 -15.82
C ILE A 557 4.86 -4.88 -14.91
N PRO A 558 4.92 -3.56 -14.71
CA PRO A 558 5.95 -2.95 -13.87
C PRO A 558 5.79 -3.34 -12.40
N PHE A 559 6.87 -3.84 -11.78
CA PHE A 559 6.92 -4.16 -10.35
C PHE A 559 8.35 -4.17 -9.84
N ASP A 560 8.49 -3.99 -8.54
CA ASP A 560 9.72 -4.22 -7.78
C ASP A 560 9.62 -5.50 -6.99
N LEU A 561 10.70 -6.27 -7.00
CA LEU A 561 10.87 -7.45 -6.15
C LEU A 561 12.12 -7.26 -5.28
N LYS A 562 11.94 -7.45 -3.98
CA LYS A 562 13.04 -7.52 -3.02
C LYS A 562 12.98 -8.86 -2.30
N ILE A 563 14.09 -9.60 -2.31
CA ILE A 563 14.26 -10.83 -1.54
C ILE A 563 15.36 -10.56 -0.52
N SER A 564 15.04 -10.71 0.76
CA SER A 564 15.98 -10.50 1.85
C SER A 564 16.13 -11.79 2.65
N THR A 565 17.35 -12.31 2.78
CA THR A 565 17.64 -13.51 3.55
C THR A 565 18.67 -13.20 4.60
N GLY A 566 18.41 -13.54 5.87
CA GLY A 566 19.34 -13.26 6.94
C GLY A 566 18.77 -13.42 8.35
N GLU A 567 19.35 -12.71 9.30
CA GLU A 567 18.95 -12.66 10.70
C GLU A 567 18.18 -11.38 11.00
N TYR A 568 17.01 -11.52 11.62
CA TYR A 568 16.09 -10.45 11.93
C TYR A 568 16.27 -9.89 13.35
N LEU A 569 15.50 -8.85 13.70
CA LEU A 569 15.63 -8.14 15.00
C LEU A 569 15.44 -9.05 16.21
N ALA A 570 14.60 -10.07 16.12
CA ALA A 570 14.37 -11.01 17.23
C ALA A 570 15.39 -12.17 17.30
N GLY A 571 16.39 -12.18 16.41
CA GLY A 571 17.39 -13.25 16.31
C GLY A 571 16.93 -14.44 15.47
N ASP A 572 15.74 -14.39 14.93
CA ASP A 572 15.20 -15.38 14.01
C ASP A 572 15.84 -15.28 12.63
N LYS A 573 15.94 -16.39 11.91
CA LYS A 573 16.58 -16.48 10.59
C LYS A 573 15.59 -16.92 9.54
N GLY A 574 15.66 -16.27 8.38
CA GLY A 574 14.70 -16.60 7.32
C GLY A 574 14.84 -15.78 6.07
N THR A 575 13.76 -15.81 5.26
CA THR A 575 13.68 -15.09 3.99
C THR A 575 12.37 -14.31 3.91
N THR A 576 12.47 -13.05 3.53
CA THR A 576 11.31 -12.20 3.22
C THR A 576 11.28 -11.89 1.73
N PHE A 577 10.12 -12.06 1.13
CA PHE A 577 9.77 -11.63 -0.22
C PHE A 577 8.91 -10.38 -0.12
N GLU A 578 9.31 -9.31 -0.79
CA GLU A 578 8.52 -8.08 -0.92
C GLU A 578 8.31 -7.84 -2.40
N MET A 579 7.07 -7.60 -2.82
CA MET A 579 6.73 -7.22 -4.17
C MET A 579 5.91 -5.95 -4.11
N SER A 580 6.34 -4.91 -4.84
CA SER A 580 5.67 -3.61 -4.84
C SER A 580 5.57 -3.01 -6.23
N ARG A 581 4.74 -1.99 -6.34
CA ARG A 581 4.64 -1.12 -7.48
C ARG A 581 4.68 0.32 -7.03
N GLU A 582 5.62 1.08 -7.56
CA GLU A 582 5.75 2.50 -7.39
C GLU A 582 5.17 3.22 -8.61
N TYR A 583 4.54 4.38 -8.41
CA TYR A 583 3.97 5.22 -9.45
C TYR A 583 4.73 6.55 -9.56
N LEU A 584 4.58 7.25 -10.70
CA LEU A 584 5.27 8.50 -11.01
C LEU A 584 5.15 9.59 -9.94
N ASN A 585 4.09 9.57 -9.16
CA ASN A 585 3.83 10.52 -8.08
C ASN A 585 4.44 10.10 -6.73
N GLY A 586 5.21 9.01 -6.68
CA GLY A 586 5.79 8.45 -5.45
C GLY A 586 4.83 7.60 -4.62
N MET A 587 3.63 7.32 -5.14
CA MET A 587 2.74 6.35 -4.52
C MET A 587 3.29 4.94 -4.71
N GLU A 588 3.22 4.13 -3.66
CA GLU A 588 3.67 2.74 -3.67
C GLU A 588 2.63 1.84 -3.02
N PHE A 589 2.39 0.68 -3.61
CA PHE A 589 1.68 -0.44 -3.00
C PHE A 589 2.52 -1.69 -3.08
N GLY A 590 2.57 -2.46 -2.00
CA GLY A 590 3.32 -3.69 -1.95
C GLY A 590 2.71 -4.72 -1.02
N VAL A 591 3.17 -5.95 -1.20
CA VAL A 591 2.86 -7.11 -0.37
C VAL A 591 4.17 -7.73 0.10
N PHE A 592 4.15 -8.38 1.26
CA PHE A 592 5.29 -9.13 1.73
C PHE A 592 4.87 -10.47 2.35
N ALA A 593 5.81 -11.41 2.35
CA ALA A 593 5.72 -12.67 3.06
C ALA A 593 7.10 -13.02 3.64
N SER A 594 7.13 -13.34 4.95
CA SER A 594 8.34 -13.68 5.69
C SER A 594 8.25 -15.10 6.22
N PHE A 595 9.20 -15.92 5.85
CA PHE A 595 9.35 -17.31 6.28
C PHE A 595 10.60 -17.39 7.14
N THR A 596 10.43 -17.71 8.43
CA THR A 596 11.53 -17.78 9.39
C THR A 596 11.56 -19.14 10.09
N ASP A 597 12.57 -19.38 10.89
CA ASP A 597 12.74 -20.60 11.70
C ASP A 597 11.86 -20.61 12.97
N VAL A 598 11.04 -19.56 13.17
CA VAL A 598 10.07 -19.49 14.27
C VAL A 598 8.93 -20.47 14.05
N THR A 599 8.61 -21.25 15.07
CA THR A 599 7.52 -22.23 14.98
C THR A 599 6.15 -21.56 14.98
N THR A 600 5.13 -22.25 14.48
CA THR A 600 3.75 -21.76 14.47
C THR A 600 3.25 -21.44 15.89
N GLU A 601 3.64 -22.23 16.88
CA GLU A 601 3.28 -22.06 18.28
C GLU A 601 3.94 -20.81 18.89
N GLN A 602 5.17 -20.53 18.52
CA GLN A 602 5.89 -19.32 18.95
C GLN A 602 5.32 -18.06 18.29
N PHE A 603 4.96 -18.14 17.01
CA PHE A 603 4.38 -17.01 16.29
C PHE A 603 2.94 -16.72 16.73
N GLY A 604 2.11 -17.75 16.89
CA GLY A 604 0.73 -17.62 17.34
C GLY A 604 -0.26 -16.99 16.35
N GLU A 605 0.17 -16.60 15.13
CA GLU A 605 -0.67 -15.95 14.13
C GLU A 605 -0.67 -16.65 12.76
N GLY A 606 -0.15 -17.88 12.68
CA GLY A 606 -0.10 -18.65 11.44
C GLY A 606 1.27 -19.30 11.21
N THR A 607 1.49 -19.78 9.98
CA THR A 607 2.70 -20.51 9.60
C THR A 607 3.81 -19.59 9.09
N PHE A 608 3.48 -18.34 8.72
CA PHE A 608 4.43 -17.33 8.24
C PHE A 608 3.83 -15.93 8.37
N ASP A 609 4.67 -14.91 8.50
CA ASP A 609 4.22 -13.53 8.54
C ASP A 609 3.96 -12.99 7.13
N LYS A 610 2.96 -12.14 6.98
CA LYS A 610 2.53 -11.59 5.70
C LYS A 610 1.75 -10.30 5.89
N GLY A 611 1.81 -9.44 4.89
CA GLY A 611 1.10 -8.17 4.96
C GLY A 611 1.13 -7.39 3.67
N ILE A 612 0.51 -6.23 3.73
CA ILE A 612 0.60 -5.19 2.72
C ILE A 612 1.39 -4.01 3.27
N PHE A 613 1.95 -3.22 2.39
CA PHE A 613 2.49 -1.90 2.72
C PHE A 613 2.14 -0.92 1.61
N PHE A 614 2.09 0.36 1.95
CA PHE A 614 1.85 1.41 0.97
C PHE A 614 2.43 2.74 1.41
N ASN A 615 2.71 3.59 0.44
CA ASN A 615 3.02 4.99 0.60
C ASN A 615 2.11 5.80 -0.31
N ILE A 616 1.29 6.68 0.24
CA ILE A 616 0.33 7.49 -0.51
C ILE A 616 0.64 8.96 -0.24
N PRO A 617 1.21 9.71 -1.23
CA PRO A 617 1.38 11.15 -1.10
C PRO A 617 0.00 11.83 -1.22
N ILE A 618 -0.42 12.48 -0.14
CA ILE A 618 -1.62 13.31 -0.09
C ILE A 618 -1.19 14.77 -0.15
N TYR A 619 -1.72 15.54 -1.08
CA TYR A 619 -1.39 16.96 -1.28
C TYR A 619 0.11 17.27 -1.51
N GLY A 620 0.68 16.63 -2.51
CA GLY A 620 2.08 16.85 -2.87
C GLY A 620 3.04 16.36 -1.77
N SER A 621 3.90 17.20 -1.24
CA SER A 621 4.86 16.83 -0.20
C SER A 621 4.37 17.09 1.24
N LEU A 622 3.18 17.67 1.44
CA LEU A 622 2.74 18.12 2.77
C LEU A 622 2.25 17.00 3.66
N ILE A 623 1.59 15.98 3.09
CA ILE A 623 1.08 14.86 3.86
C ILE A 623 1.37 13.57 3.08
N ASN A 624 2.24 12.73 3.62
CA ASN A 624 2.43 11.36 3.16
C ASN A 624 1.75 10.42 4.14
N TYR A 625 0.84 9.61 3.63
CA TYR A 625 0.27 8.51 4.40
C TYR A 625 1.04 7.23 4.07
N THR A 626 1.96 6.89 4.94
CA THR A 626 2.79 5.70 4.80
C THR A 626 2.31 4.66 5.80
N TRP A 627 1.95 3.50 5.29
CA TRP A 627 1.69 2.31 6.07
C TRP A 627 2.71 1.24 5.68
N LYS A 628 3.62 0.96 6.60
CA LYS A 628 4.44 -0.25 6.56
C LYS A 628 4.16 -0.94 7.88
N PRO A 629 3.47 -2.07 7.90
CA PRO A 629 3.19 -2.74 9.15
C PRO A 629 4.53 -3.04 9.81
N LEU A 630 4.63 -2.68 11.08
CA LEU A 630 5.65 -3.23 11.93
C LEU A 630 5.29 -4.71 12.04
N THR A 631 5.99 -5.54 11.29
CA THR A 631 5.87 -6.97 11.44
C THR A 631 6.10 -7.29 12.90
N LYS A 632 5.33 -8.21 13.45
CA LYS A 632 5.56 -8.73 14.78
C LYS A 632 6.98 -9.32 14.88
N ASP A 633 7.31 -9.90 16.02
CA ASP A 633 8.68 -10.33 16.29
C ASP A 633 9.32 -11.22 15.21
N PRO A 634 8.65 -12.25 14.63
CA PRO A 634 9.21 -13.01 13.51
C PRO A 634 9.34 -12.16 12.24
N GLY A 635 10.51 -12.18 11.63
CA GLY A 635 10.78 -11.45 10.40
C GLY A 635 10.85 -9.92 10.57
N ALA A 636 10.92 -9.43 11.81
CA ALA A 636 11.00 -8.00 12.10
C ALA A 636 12.30 -7.39 11.59
N LYS A 637 12.19 -6.37 10.73
CA LYS A 637 13.32 -5.68 10.12
C LYS A 637 13.61 -4.36 10.83
N LEU A 638 14.88 -3.95 10.78
CA LEU A 638 15.30 -2.62 11.20
C LEU A 638 14.73 -1.56 10.24
N ASN A 639 14.14 -0.49 10.78
CA ASN A 639 13.57 0.61 10.01
C ASN A 639 14.47 1.83 10.08
N ARG A 640 15.41 1.97 9.14
CA ARG A 640 16.29 3.13 9.00
C ARG A 640 15.82 4.07 7.89
N LYS A 641 16.28 5.33 7.89
CA LYS A 641 15.80 6.36 6.95
C LYS A 641 16.18 6.07 5.50
N HIS A 642 17.44 5.73 5.30
CA HIS A 642 18.01 5.52 3.97
C HIS A 642 18.62 4.14 3.86
N SER A 643 18.39 3.47 2.74
CA SER A 643 19.21 2.39 2.23
C SER A 643 19.87 2.83 0.93
N LEU A 644 21.00 2.25 0.58
CA LEU A 644 21.66 2.53 -0.69
C LEU A 644 20.73 2.25 -1.88
N HIS A 645 19.97 1.15 -1.80
CA HIS A 645 19.00 0.80 -2.83
C HIS A 645 17.90 1.87 -2.98
N ASP A 646 17.28 2.31 -1.87
CA ASP A 646 16.21 3.31 -1.91
C ASP A 646 16.68 4.67 -2.44
N LEU A 647 17.94 4.99 -2.24
CA LEU A 647 18.55 6.20 -2.80
C LEU A 647 18.80 6.08 -4.32
N LEU A 648 19.28 4.93 -4.77
CA LEU A 648 19.71 4.73 -6.17
C LEU A 648 18.56 4.33 -7.10
N ILE A 649 17.56 3.60 -6.60
CA ILE A 649 16.42 3.14 -7.42
C ILE A 649 15.59 4.28 -7.99
N LYS A 650 15.60 5.46 -7.35
CA LYS A 650 14.94 6.68 -7.83
C LYS A 650 15.41 7.13 -9.22
N PHE A 651 16.61 6.73 -9.62
CA PHE A 651 17.16 7.03 -10.94
C PHE A 651 16.82 5.97 -11.99
N LYS A 652 15.92 5.04 -11.66
CA LYS A 652 15.53 3.94 -12.51
C LYS A 652 14.01 3.90 -12.69
N PRO A 653 13.45 4.82 -13.51
CA PRO A 653 12.00 4.89 -13.70
C PRO A 653 11.47 3.61 -14.36
N TYR A 654 10.17 3.37 -14.17
CA TYR A 654 9.45 2.44 -15.03
C TYR A 654 9.27 3.03 -16.43
N ASN A 655 9.23 2.17 -17.44
CA ASN A 655 8.78 2.56 -18.78
C ASN A 655 7.23 2.55 -18.75
N TYR A 656 6.61 3.71 -18.65
CA TYR A 656 5.17 3.88 -18.69
C TYR A 656 4.65 4.05 -20.13
#